data_8a8e6c85396d67f154e162df3677edef
#
_entry.id   8a8e6c85396d67f154e162df3677edef
#
_cell.length_a   1.000
_cell.length_b   1.000
_cell.length_c   1.000
_cell.angle_alpha   90.00
_cell.angle_beta   90.00
_cell.angle_gamma   90.00
#
_symmetry.space_group_name_H-M   'P 1'
#
loop_
_entity.id
_entity.type
_entity.pdbx_description
1 polymer ?
#
loop_
_entity_poly.entity_id
_entity_poly.type
_entity_poly.pdbx_seq_one_letter_code
_entity_poly.pdbx_strand_id
1 'polypeptide(L)'
;MRPSAIARFSSRRVERTACLAAGVFLLASGFIASALAQSAQQSQPDSGQNSQNSAQNPAQTPQKPAPVTTTVIVHGEVEDNYLPESITVGTLGGVPLKDAPLSASVMTRDLMSDQVSRLLSDVVKNDASVDDDYVPVGYYGVYEIRGFPIDLATGLEVNGLPIAGEQDVPLENKEAVEILKGIASVESGVANAGGLIDYVTKRPANIHAVDLATDQRGTAFGAADFGQLFGSQKQVGARFNLAGERIVPYMNSTNGWRAVGAGAADWKLSPKAVLRGDFEYQHKTERDGSGYQLLGGTTLPDINHIYRSTMLGDQPWGPPDTYDTFNTSARFNYALSPNWTAFAAAGLSHSLIQDNVLYVYGCYYEAECNSGAAPPYFFAPDGTYDIYDYRDPGELRIDGQAEAMLSGHIRTGVITQDVTAGGVLFLRTVHQPGAPPGDAPSTVQDGAVYSYVGSANIYQPIAALPPPGDPDSLEYPLQSAGPRALWEDDHQASAVIEDRVRIPGRIQLIAGGRYDSLRDHNYSLTATSPSTPPKISDKNPWLPQYAVTFDPKRSLTLYANYGVLLSLGPEGPFWVDNSSQFLAPFFTRQAEIGAKYEPSGRILLTTALFHMRAPFFYPKVIEAPDSFCPESVFVAPGDLCFQQEGRETHNGIELNAAGKAANWLRLNASATAMSAMSTDTGTPAFDNRQVINVPRLHSNVFADLTVPGVRGLHLMPGWSYTSRKEATRDDAVSVPSYNLLNLGARYTPGGEQGRVTFHIYANNVTNKKYWSDTGASYGDTFIWLGAPATVRLDAHYSF
;
A
#
# COMPACT_ATOMS: atom_id res chain seq x y z
N MET A 1 0.23 -51.10 -5.21
CA MET A 1 0.07 -51.34 -6.66
C MET A 1 -0.75 -50.23 -7.30
N ARG A 2 -0.17 -49.57 -8.29
CA ARG A 2 -0.65 -48.46 -9.11
C ARG A 2 -0.90 -47.12 -8.40
N PRO A 3 0.01 -46.14 -8.56
CA PRO A 3 -0.26 -44.74 -8.36
C PRO A 3 -0.52 -44.10 -9.72
N SER A 4 -1.71 -43.60 -9.99
CA SER A 4 -1.94 -42.66 -11.09
C SER A 4 -3.41 -42.27 -11.19
N ALA A 5 -3.82 -41.18 -10.59
CA ALA A 5 -5.03 -40.44 -10.97
C ALA A 5 -5.12 -39.01 -10.40
N ILE A 6 -4.32 -38.65 -9.40
CA ILE A 6 -4.52 -37.35 -8.68
C ILE A 6 -3.68 -36.21 -9.25
N ALA A 7 -2.60 -36.48 -9.98
CA ALA A 7 -1.70 -35.44 -10.48
C ALA A 7 -2.19 -34.72 -11.77
N ARG A 8 -3.37 -35.02 -12.30
CA ARG A 8 -3.87 -34.42 -13.56
C ARG A 8 -4.95 -33.34 -13.38
N PHE A 9 -5.42 -33.07 -12.17
CA PHE A 9 -6.50 -32.09 -11.97
C PHE A 9 -6.00 -30.69 -11.66
N SER A 10 -4.81 -30.53 -11.05
CA SER A 10 -4.28 -29.18 -10.71
C SER A 10 -3.70 -28.43 -11.91
N SER A 11 -3.16 -29.12 -12.90
CA SER A 11 -2.58 -28.49 -14.09
C SER A 11 -3.61 -27.86 -15.05
N ARG A 12 -4.85 -28.34 -15.04
CA ARG A 12 -5.87 -27.81 -15.97
C ARG A 12 -6.52 -26.50 -15.53
N ARG A 13 -6.49 -26.13 -14.25
CA ARG A 13 -7.01 -24.84 -13.80
C ARG A 13 -5.99 -23.72 -13.94
N VAL A 14 -4.73 -23.98 -13.63
CA VAL A 14 -3.64 -23.02 -13.88
C VAL A 14 -3.54 -22.70 -15.38
N GLU A 15 -3.70 -23.70 -16.25
CA GLU A 15 -3.77 -23.50 -17.71
C GLU A 15 -5.00 -22.69 -18.14
N ARG A 16 -6.14 -22.76 -17.43
CA ARG A 16 -7.31 -21.93 -17.76
C ARG A 16 -7.17 -20.48 -17.34
N THR A 17 -6.51 -20.17 -16.21
CA THR A 17 -6.24 -18.79 -15.80
C THR A 17 -5.19 -18.15 -16.70
N ALA A 18 -4.14 -18.87 -17.07
CA ALA A 18 -3.17 -18.44 -18.06
C ALA A 18 -3.78 -18.28 -19.48
N CYS A 19 -4.75 -19.13 -19.85
CA CYS A 19 -5.49 -19.01 -21.10
C CYS A 19 -6.47 -17.82 -21.12
N LEU A 20 -7.04 -17.41 -19.99
CA LEU A 20 -7.89 -16.21 -19.90
C LEU A 20 -7.05 -14.94 -20.05
N ALA A 21 -5.91 -14.86 -19.38
CA ALA A 21 -4.96 -13.75 -19.58
C ALA A 21 -4.42 -13.69 -21.01
N ALA A 22 -4.11 -14.84 -21.62
CA ALA A 22 -3.71 -14.93 -23.03
C ALA A 22 -4.89 -14.64 -23.99
N GLY A 23 -6.11 -15.00 -23.61
CA GLY A 23 -7.32 -14.72 -24.39
C GLY A 23 -7.70 -13.25 -24.46
N VAL A 24 -7.51 -12.51 -23.37
CA VAL A 24 -7.69 -11.04 -23.33
C VAL A 24 -6.61 -10.35 -24.16
N PHE A 25 -5.38 -10.85 -24.18
CA PHE A 25 -4.32 -10.37 -25.06
C PHE A 25 -4.62 -10.61 -26.56
N LEU A 26 -5.26 -11.75 -26.90
CA LEU A 26 -5.67 -12.06 -28.29
C LEU A 26 -6.92 -11.28 -28.73
N LEU A 27 -7.84 -10.95 -27.83
CA LEU A 27 -8.98 -10.10 -28.13
C LEU A 27 -8.58 -8.64 -28.33
N ALA A 28 -7.64 -8.11 -27.53
CA ALA A 28 -7.07 -6.79 -27.72
C ALA A 28 -6.28 -6.69 -29.04
N SER A 29 -5.53 -7.75 -29.42
CA SER A 29 -4.84 -7.81 -30.69
C SER A 29 -5.78 -7.96 -31.91
N GLY A 30 -6.93 -8.59 -31.75
CA GLY A 30 -7.99 -8.68 -32.79
C GLY A 30 -8.65 -7.35 -33.12
N PHE A 31 -8.91 -6.51 -32.10
CA PHE A 31 -9.44 -5.14 -32.29
C PHE A 31 -8.43 -4.21 -32.96
N ILE A 32 -7.15 -4.35 -32.64
CA ILE A 32 -6.06 -3.55 -33.23
C ILE A 32 -5.85 -3.91 -34.70
N ALA A 33 -5.95 -5.19 -35.07
CA ALA A 33 -5.80 -5.66 -36.46
C ALA A 33 -6.94 -5.16 -37.37
N SER A 34 -8.17 -5.06 -36.88
CA SER A 34 -9.30 -4.53 -37.67
C SER A 34 -9.25 -3.00 -37.83
N ALA A 35 -8.70 -2.26 -36.86
CA ALA A 35 -8.51 -0.81 -36.98
C ALA A 35 -7.39 -0.43 -37.96
N LEU A 36 -6.36 -1.28 -38.07
CA LEU A 36 -5.25 -1.08 -39.03
C LEU A 36 -5.64 -1.42 -40.48
N ALA A 37 -6.59 -2.34 -40.70
CA ALA A 37 -7.04 -2.73 -42.02
C ALA A 37 -7.93 -1.67 -42.67
N GLN A 38 -8.62 -0.82 -41.93
CA GLN A 38 -9.48 0.26 -42.47
C GLN A 38 -8.69 1.53 -42.83
N SER A 39 -7.49 1.75 -42.33
CA SER A 39 -6.69 2.94 -42.63
C SER A 39 -5.83 2.86 -43.89
N ALA A 40 -5.76 1.68 -44.53
CA ALA A 40 -4.90 1.45 -45.71
C ALA A 40 -5.60 1.71 -47.07
N GLN A 41 -6.82 2.20 -47.10
CA GLN A 41 -7.59 2.30 -48.35
C GLN A 41 -7.99 3.71 -48.81
N GLN A 42 -7.34 4.77 -48.32
CA GLN A 42 -7.55 6.11 -48.89
C GLN A 42 -6.24 6.91 -48.96
N SER A 43 -5.51 6.77 -50.06
CA SER A 43 -4.61 7.81 -50.58
C SER A 43 -4.28 7.54 -52.04
N GLN A 44 -4.89 8.24 -52.93
CA GLN A 44 -4.31 8.61 -54.23
C GLN A 44 -4.37 10.13 -54.42
N PRO A 45 -3.37 10.71 -55.10
CA PRO A 45 -3.14 12.15 -55.11
C PRO A 45 -3.78 12.81 -56.29
N ASP A 46 -4.18 14.05 -56.11
CA ASP A 46 -4.41 14.91 -57.28
C ASP A 46 -3.66 16.25 -57.20
N SER A 47 -2.99 16.56 -58.32
CA SER A 47 -2.10 17.66 -58.56
C SER A 47 -2.88 18.87 -59.10
N GLY A 48 -2.48 20.06 -58.69
CA GLY A 48 -2.93 21.24 -59.47
C GLY A 48 -2.63 22.62 -58.83
N GLN A 49 -1.69 23.30 -59.44
CA GLN A 49 -1.23 24.66 -59.23
C GLN A 49 -2.35 25.73 -59.21
N ASN A 50 -2.29 26.80 -58.45
CA ASN A 50 -1.76 28.09 -58.89
C ASN A 50 -1.96 29.21 -57.86
N SER A 51 -1.02 30.08 -57.81
CA SER A 51 -0.83 31.37 -57.13
C SER A 51 -1.92 32.39 -57.27
N GLN A 52 -2.17 33.24 -56.27
CA GLN A 52 -1.90 34.64 -56.28
C GLN A 52 -2.29 35.41 -55.00
N ASN A 53 -1.48 36.41 -54.70
CA ASN A 53 -1.47 37.40 -53.63
C ASN A 53 -2.79 38.10 -53.30
N SER A 54 -2.97 38.40 -51.99
CA SER A 54 -3.18 39.78 -51.50
C SER A 54 -3.28 39.89 -49.99
N ALA A 55 -2.51 40.72 -49.49
CA ALA A 55 -2.41 41.58 -48.29
C ALA A 55 -3.32 41.34 -47.04
N GLN A 56 -2.61 41.11 -45.93
CA GLN A 56 -2.66 41.73 -44.62
C GLN A 56 -3.98 41.88 -43.86
N ASN A 57 -4.13 41.05 -42.82
CA ASN A 57 -4.50 41.46 -41.44
C ASN A 57 -3.91 40.48 -40.44
N PRO A 58 -3.38 40.89 -39.29
CA PRO A 58 -2.80 39.96 -38.33
C PRO A 58 -3.92 39.25 -37.54
N ALA A 59 -4.51 38.24 -38.13
CA ALA A 59 -5.35 37.29 -37.40
C ALA A 59 -4.45 36.45 -36.49
N GLN A 60 -4.81 36.42 -35.22
CA GLN A 60 -4.25 35.51 -34.20
C GLN A 60 -4.13 34.12 -34.80
N THR A 61 -2.92 33.66 -34.88
CA THR A 61 -2.60 32.27 -35.23
C THR A 61 -3.37 31.37 -34.30
N PRO A 62 -4.23 30.44 -34.79
CA PRO A 62 -4.82 29.42 -33.92
C PRO A 62 -3.67 28.66 -33.28
N GLN A 63 -3.54 28.71 -31.97
CA GLN A 63 -2.66 27.81 -31.23
C GLN A 63 -3.05 26.40 -31.64
N LYS A 64 -2.14 25.73 -32.33
CA LYS A 64 -2.25 24.32 -32.62
C LYS A 64 -2.56 23.62 -31.28
N PRO A 65 -3.65 22.84 -31.13
CA PRO A 65 -3.90 22.13 -29.91
C PRO A 65 -2.62 21.35 -29.55
N ALA A 66 -2.17 21.49 -28.33
CA ALA A 66 -1.06 20.68 -27.88
C ALA A 66 -1.42 19.21 -28.17
N PRO A 67 -0.51 18.42 -28.76
CA PRO A 67 -0.79 17.01 -28.92
C PRO A 67 -1.15 16.49 -27.52
N VAL A 68 -2.18 15.65 -27.42
CA VAL A 68 -2.45 14.85 -26.23
C VAL A 68 -1.29 13.84 -26.15
N THR A 69 -0.18 14.33 -25.73
CA THR A 69 0.94 13.53 -25.30
C THR A 69 0.59 13.12 -23.90
N THR A 70 0.36 11.84 -23.67
CA THR A 70 0.82 11.22 -22.44
C THR A 70 2.29 11.60 -22.37
N THR A 71 2.57 12.72 -21.72
CA THR A 71 3.92 13.22 -21.57
C THR A 71 4.57 12.26 -20.59
N VAL A 72 5.29 11.27 -21.12
CA VAL A 72 6.32 10.61 -20.34
C VAL A 72 7.34 11.72 -20.15
N ILE A 73 7.29 12.35 -18.99
CA ILE A 73 8.36 13.23 -18.58
C ILE A 73 9.52 12.29 -18.30
N VAL A 74 10.41 12.20 -19.27
CA VAL A 74 11.70 11.52 -19.08
C VAL A 74 12.52 12.51 -18.28
N HIS A 75 12.53 12.35 -16.96
CA HIS A 75 13.49 13.02 -16.10
C HIS A 75 14.87 12.45 -16.42
N GLY A 76 15.59 13.08 -17.30
CA GLY A 76 17.04 12.94 -17.36
C GLY A 76 17.61 13.84 -16.28
N GLU A 77 18.16 13.31 -15.21
CA GLU A 77 19.02 13.96 -14.20
C GLU A 77 18.62 15.39 -13.73
N VAL A 78 17.36 15.79 -13.85
CA VAL A 78 16.85 17.04 -13.27
C VAL A 78 16.33 16.72 -11.87
N GLU A 79 16.98 17.31 -10.88
CA GLU A 79 16.54 17.26 -9.49
C GLU A 79 15.06 17.66 -9.39
N ASP A 80 14.21 16.78 -8.83
CA ASP A 80 12.76 16.98 -8.75
C ASP A 80 12.36 18.04 -7.71
N ASN A 81 13.33 18.47 -6.87
CA ASN A 81 13.13 19.49 -5.82
C ASN A 81 12.03 19.17 -4.81
N TYR A 82 11.64 17.88 -4.64
CA TYR A 82 10.51 17.40 -3.84
C TYR A 82 9.14 17.92 -4.32
N LEU A 83 9.07 18.51 -5.50
CA LEU A 83 7.83 19.01 -6.08
C LEU A 83 7.27 17.97 -7.04
N PRO A 84 6.18 17.28 -6.68
CA PRO A 84 5.54 16.35 -7.59
C PRO A 84 4.90 17.09 -8.76
N GLU A 85 5.20 16.70 -9.99
CA GLU A 85 4.65 17.35 -11.18
C GLU A 85 3.20 16.91 -11.44
N SER A 86 2.92 15.63 -11.25
CA SER A 86 1.60 15.04 -11.55
C SER A 86 1.32 13.83 -10.68
N ILE A 87 0.07 13.40 -10.71
CA ILE A 87 -0.39 12.13 -10.17
C ILE A 87 -0.87 11.25 -11.32
N THR A 88 -0.52 9.97 -11.29
CA THR A 88 -0.72 9.05 -12.42
C THR A 88 -1.75 7.96 -12.18
N VAL A 89 -2.25 7.81 -10.96
CA VAL A 89 -3.19 6.77 -10.54
C VAL A 89 -4.49 6.81 -11.33
N GLY A 90 -4.94 5.66 -11.80
CA GLY A 90 -6.27 5.41 -12.39
C GLY A 90 -6.61 6.34 -13.56
N THR A 91 -7.79 6.93 -13.52
CA THR A 91 -8.30 7.86 -14.54
C THR A 91 -7.62 9.23 -14.49
N LEU A 92 -6.85 9.53 -13.45
CA LEU A 92 -6.13 10.80 -13.32
C LEU A 92 -5.04 10.97 -14.38
N GLY A 93 -4.40 9.88 -14.81
CA GLY A 93 -3.64 9.80 -16.06
C GLY A 93 -2.55 10.87 -16.27
N GLY A 94 -1.85 11.32 -15.21
CA GLY A 94 -0.83 12.36 -15.31
C GLY A 94 -1.39 13.79 -15.22
N VAL A 95 -2.48 13.98 -14.49
CA VAL A 95 -3.01 15.30 -14.15
C VAL A 95 -2.04 16.01 -13.20
N PRO A 96 -1.71 17.31 -13.42
CA PRO A 96 -0.93 18.05 -12.45
C PRO A 96 -1.57 17.98 -11.05
N LEU A 97 -0.77 17.70 -10.02
CA LEU A 97 -1.29 17.51 -8.66
C LEU A 97 -2.11 18.72 -8.18
N LYS A 98 -1.76 19.91 -8.62
CA LYS A 98 -2.51 21.14 -8.35
C LYS A 98 -3.95 21.07 -8.90
N ASP A 99 -4.17 20.44 -10.04
CA ASP A 99 -5.45 20.44 -10.75
C ASP A 99 -6.33 19.21 -10.40
N ALA A 100 -5.79 18.26 -9.64
CA ALA A 100 -6.54 17.09 -9.17
C ALA A 100 -7.57 17.49 -8.10
N PRO A 101 -8.85 17.09 -8.23
CA PRO A 101 -9.94 17.52 -7.34
C PRO A 101 -10.05 16.66 -6.06
N LEU A 102 -8.93 16.24 -5.50
CA LEU A 102 -8.85 15.34 -4.35
C LEU A 102 -7.53 15.57 -3.59
N SER A 103 -7.43 15.05 -2.36
CA SER A 103 -6.20 15.07 -1.58
C SER A 103 -5.28 13.92 -2.01
N ALA A 104 -4.03 14.26 -2.29
CA ALA A 104 -3.00 13.29 -2.62
C ALA A 104 -1.62 13.84 -2.27
N SER A 105 -0.66 12.94 -2.05
CA SER A 105 0.75 13.24 -1.84
C SER A 105 1.61 12.39 -2.76
N VAL A 106 2.76 12.92 -3.15
CA VAL A 106 3.74 12.18 -3.96
C VAL A 106 5.11 12.29 -3.28
N MET A 107 5.68 11.15 -2.93
CA MET A 107 7.02 11.04 -2.38
C MET A 107 7.99 10.77 -3.52
N THR A 108 8.75 11.79 -3.88
CA THR A 108 9.63 11.77 -5.05
C THR A 108 10.91 10.97 -4.81
N ARG A 109 11.60 10.59 -5.89
CA ARG A 109 12.86 9.86 -5.79
C ARG A 109 13.93 10.60 -4.99
N ASP A 110 14.06 11.93 -5.19
CA ASP A 110 15.01 12.76 -4.46
C ASP A 110 14.75 12.70 -2.94
N LEU A 111 13.48 12.82 -2.53
CA LEU A 111 13.10 12.74 -1.12
C LEU A 111 13.45 11.37 -0.51
N MET A 112 13.12 10.29 -1.22
CA MET A 112 13.42 8.93 -0.76
C MET A 112 14.93 8.67 -0.67
N SER A 113 15.71 9.18 -1.61
CA SER A 113 17.18 9.04 -1.63
C SER A 113 17.83 9.83 -0.51
N ASP A 114 17.42 11.07 -0.29
CA ASP A 114 17.93 11.95 0.76
C ASP A 114 17.68 11.39 2.19
N GLN A 115 16.61 10.61 2.37
CA GLN A 115 16.31 9.92 3.62
C GLN A 115 16.87 8.49 3.70
N VAL A 116 17.56 8.03 2.65
CA VAL A 116 18.07 6.65 2.54
C VAL A 116 16.96 5.64 2.86
N SER A 117 15.76 5.86 2.27
CA SER A 117 14.56 5.03 2.49
C SER A 117 14.74 3.63 1.91
N ARG A 118 14.33 2.59 2.64
CA ARG A 118 14.44 1.19 2.25
C ARG A 118 13.10 0.47 2.17
N LEU A 119 12.15 0.84 3.03
CA LEU A 119 10.82 0.24 3.14
C LEU A 119 9.75 1.30 2.91
N LEU A 120 8.52 0.86 2.62
CA LEU A 120 7.38 1.76 2.49
C LEU A 120 7.16 2.59 3.77
N SER A 121 7.34 2.00 4.95
CA SER A 121 7.26 2.70 6.26
C SER A 121 8.26 3.87 6.38
N ASP A 122 9.42 3.82 5.71
CA ASP A 122 10.34 4.95 5.62
C ASP A 122 9.80 6.10 4.76
N VAL A 123 8.97 5.78 3.76
CA VAL A 123 8.44 6.73 2.76
C VAL A 123 7.18 7.41 3.27
N VAL A 124 6.20 6.63 3.72
CA VAL A 124 4.85 7.13 4.09
C VAL A 124 4.87 8.04 5.31
N LYS A 125 5.85 7.90 6.21
CA LYS A 125 6.03 8.81 7.36
C LYS A 125 6.21 10.29 6.98
N ASN A 126 6.44 10.60 5.71
CA ASN A 126 6.47 11.97 5.20
C ASN A 126 5.07 12.58 5.02
N ASP A 127 4.02 11.80 5.15
CA ASP A 127 2.63 12.25 5.12
C ASP A 127 1.96 12.03 6.47
N ALA A 128 1.55 13.11 7.13
CA ALA A 128 0.93 13.07 8.45
C ALA A 128 -0.50 12.52 8.48
N SER A 129 -1.08 12.13 7.35
CA SER A 129 -2.36 11.41 7.29
C SER A 129 -2.19 9.91 7.18
N VAL A 130 -0.94 9.42 7.11
CA VAL A 130 -0.59 8.00 7.02
C VAL A 130 0.13 7.60 8.29
N ASP A 131 -0.32 6.52 8.90
CA ASP A 131 0.27 5.91 10.09
C ASP A 131 0.53 4.41 9.86
N ASP A 132 1.44 3.84 10.64
CA ASP A 132 1.63 2.41 10.73
C ASP A 132 0.42 1.80 11.47
N ASP A 133 -0.16 0.72 10.95
CA ASP A 133 -1.20 -0.04 11.61
C ASP A 133 -0.67 -1.39 12.12
N TYR A 134 0.14 -2.07 11.30
CA TYR A 134 0.85 -3.29 11.66
C TYR A 134 2.13 -3.36 10.82
N VAL A 135 3.28 -2.97 11.39
CA VAL A 135 4.56 -2.95 10.69
C VAL A 135 5.65 -3.62 11.54
N PRO A 136 5.58 -4.95 11.71
CA PRO A 136 6.60 -5.70 12.45
C PRO A 136 7.96 -5.69 11.73
N VAL A 137 9.01 -5.97 12.49
CA VAL A 137 10.32 -6.23 11.89
C VAL A 137 10.30 -7.60 11.23
N GLY A 138 10.68 -7.68 9.96
CA GLY A 138 10.80 -8.96 9.24
C GLY A 138 9.58 -9.32 8.39
N TYR A 139 8.42 -8.80 8.69
CA TYR A 139 7.16 -9.10 8.00
C TYR A 139 6.72 -7.96 7.08
N TYR A 140 5.68 -8.17 6.25
CA TYR A 140 5.09 -7.08 5.46
C TYR A 140 4.31 -6.10 6.36
N GLY A 141 4.15 -4.86 5.90
CA GLY A 141 3.47 -3.83 6.68
C GLY A 141 2.06 -3.54 6.20
N VAL A 142 1.16 -3.29 7.16
CA VAL A 142 -0.17 -2.70 6.94
C VAL A 142 -0.15 -1.26 7.40
N TYR A 143 -0.73 -0.37 6.61
CA TYR A 143 -0.75 1.07 6.86
C TYR A 143 -2.19 1.55 6.92
N GLU A 144 -2.41 2.65 7.63
CA GLU A 144 -3.70 3.34 7.65
C GLU A 144 -3.58 4.75 7.05
N ILE A 145 -4.58 5.16 6.30
CA ILE A 145 -4.70 6.53 5.77
C ILE A 145 -5.97 7.13 6.35
N ARG A 146 -5.84 8.30 7.01
CA ARG A 146 -6.96 8.95 7.73
C ARG A 146 -7.62 8.05 8.78
N GLY A 147 -6.85 7.12 9.36
CA GLY A 147 -7.32 6.15 10.36
C GLY A 147 -8.15 5.01 9.79
N PHE A 148 -8.06 4.73 8.50
CA PHE A 148 -8.60 3.53 7.88
C PHE A 148 -7.46 2.70 7.30
N PRO A 149 -7.35 1.41 7.63
CA PRO A 149 -6.34 0.54 7.05
C PRO A 149 -6.52 0.47 5.53
N ILE A 150 -5.41 0.35 4.80
CA ILE A 150 -5.46 0.08 3.37
C ILE A 150 -5.83 -1.38 3.12
N ASP A 151 -6.49 -1.63 2.00
CA ASP A 151 -6.84 -2.98 1.57
C ASP A 151 -5.60 -3.68 0.97
N LEU A 152 -5.26 -4.88 1.43
CA LEU A 152 -4.12 -5.63 0.91
C LEU A 152 -4.38 -6.21 -0.49
N ALA A 153 -5.64 -6.36 -0.89
CA ALA A 153 -6.00 -6.83 -2.23
C ALA A 153 -5.91 -5.73 -3.31
N THR A 154 -6.27 -4.48 -2.94
CA THR A 154 -6.47 -3.40 -3.93
C THR A 154 -5.84 -2.07 -3.52
N GLY A 155 -5.31 -1.95 -2.30
CA GLY A 155 -4.78 -0.70 -1.75
C GLY A 155 -3.31 -0.43 -2.08
N LEU A 156 -2.57 -1.43 -2.60
CA LEU A 156 -1.23 -1.25 -3.12
C LEU A 156 -1.20 -1.49 -4.62
N GLU A 157 -0.58 -0.57 -5.36
CA GLU A 157 -0.51 -0.60 -6.82
C GLU A 157 0.92 -0.41 -7.32
N VAL A 158 1.20 -0.91 -8.52
CA VAL A 158 2.39 -0.57 -9.31
C VAL A 158 1.93 -0.02 -10.67
N ASN A 159 2.23 1.25 -10.94
CA ASN A 159 1.81 1.96 -12.15
C ASN A 159 0.27 1.95 -12.37
N GLY A 160 -0.52 2.05 -11.29
CA GLY A 160 -1.97 2.05 -11.32
C GLY A 160 -2.62 0.67 -11.50
N LEU A 161 -1.89 -0.41 -11.24
CA LEU A 161 -2.40 -1.78 -11.28
C LEU A 161 -2.20 -2.45 -9.92
N PRO A 162 -3.24 -3.00 -9.28
CA PRO A 162 -3.15 -3.67 -7.99
C PRO A 162 -2.13 -4.80 -7.96
N ILE A 163 -1.48 -4.92 -6.82
CA ILE A 163 -0.57 -6.01 -6.48
C ILE A 163 -1.02 -6.66 -5.17
N ALA A 164 -0.65 -7.91 -4.94
CA ALA A 164 -0.82 -8.53 -3.63
C ALA A 164 -0.08 -7.71 -2.57
N GLY A 165 -0.80 -7.21 -1.58
CA GLY A 165 -0.26 -6.29 -0.57
C GLY A 165 0.63 -6.98 0.47
N GLU A 166 0.53 -8.30 0.56
CA GLU A 166 1.31 -9.12 1.48
C GLU A 166 2.75 -9.33 0.93
N GLN A 167 3.46 -8.22 0.77
CA GLN A 167 4.85 -8.18 0.33
C GLN A 167 5.52 -6.85 0.70
N ASP A 168 6.84 -6.86 0.85
CA ASP A 168 7.66 -5.65 0.86
C ASP A 168 8.05 -5.29 -0.58
N VAL A 169 7.47 -4.23 -1.12
CA VAL A 169 7.76 -3.79 -2.49
C VAL A 169 9.13 -3.12 -2.55
N PRO A 170 10.04 -3.55 -3.44
CA PRO A 170 11.37 -2.94 -3.57
C PRO A 170 11.28 -1.49 -4.07
N LEU A 171 12.08 -0.59 -3.48
CA LEU A 171 12.11 0.83 -3.83
C LEU A 171 13.19 1.17 -4.88
N GLU A 172 14.06 0.25 -5.23
CA GLU A 172 15.21 0.47 -6.10
C GLU A 172 14.82 0.84 -7.53
N ASN A 173 13.71 0.30 -8.02
CA ASN A 173 13.16 0.58 -9.36
C ASN A 173 12.00 1.60 -9.33
N LYS A 174 11.76 2.29 -8.20
CA LYS A 174 10.66 3.27 -8.08
C LYS A 174 11.16 4.71 -8.26
N GLU A 175 10.43 5.47 -9.06
CA GLU A 175 10.62 6.91 -9.28
C GLU A 175 9.90 7.74 -8.23
N ALA A 176 8.70 7.28 -7.85
CA ALA A 176 7.88 7.93 -6.84
C ALA A 176 6.97 6.93 -6.13
N VAL A 177 6.43 7.33 -4.99
CA VAL A 177 5.30 6.69 -4.31
C VAL A 177 4.18 7.73 -4.24
N GLU A 178 3.05 7.43 -4.86
CA GLU A 178 1.85 8.28 -4.86
C GLU A 178 0.89 7.77 -3.79
N ILE A 179 0.35 8.67 -2.97
CA ILE A 179 -0.63 8.35 -1.92
C ILE A 179 -1.91 9.08 -2.27
N LEU A 180 -2.93 8.34 -2.66
CA LEU A 180 -4.27 8.84 -2.91
C LEU A 180 -5.09 8.69 -1.63
N LYS A 181 -5.63 9.82 -1.10
CA LYS A 181 -6.23 9.84 0.22
C LYS A 181 -7.74 9.84 0.18
N GLY A 182 -8.34 8.96 0.97
CA GLY A 182 -9.79 8.84 1.05
C GLY A 182 -10.41 8.20 -0.18
N ILE A 183 -11.69 8.44 -0.39
CA ILE A 183 -12.49 7.76 -1.41
C ILE A 183 -12.21 8.30 -2.81
N ALA A 184 -11.74 7.42 -3.67
CA ALA A 184 -11.54 7.63 -5.10
C ALA A 184 -12.22 6.49 -5.89
N SER A 185 -13.54 6.42 -5.81
CA SER A 185 -14.36 5.30 -6.30
C SER A 185 -14.13 4.95 -7.77
N VAL A 186 -13.91 5.98 -8.61
CA VAL A 186 -13.67 5.80 -10.05
C VAL A 186 -12.29 5.18 -10.28
N GLU A 187 -11.31 5.56 -9.48
CA GLU A 187 -9.93 5.12 -9.57
C GLU A 187 -9.74 3.71 -8.97
N SER A 188 -10.14 3.50 -7.71
CA SER A 188 -9.83 2.29 -6.95
C SER A 188 -10.89 1.18 -7.00
N GLY A 189 -12.17 1.51 -7.28
CA GLY A 189 -13.24 0.52 -7.28
C GLY A 189 -13.60 0.00 -5.88
N VAL A 190 -13.59 -1.32 -5.70
CA VAL A 190 -13.76 -1.96 -4.39
C VAL A 190 -12.44 -1.88 -3.65
N ALA A 191 -12.40 -1.16 -2.53
CA ALA A 191 -11.20 -0.93 -1.73
C ALA A 191 -11.57 -0.46 -0.33
N ASN A 192 -10.59 -0.19 0.53
CA ASN A 192 -10.84 0.43 1.84
C ASN A 192 -10.91 1.96 1.74
N ALA A 193 -11.57 2.57 2.72
CA ALA A 193 -11.88 3.99 2.75
C ALA A 193 -10.65 4.91 2.91
N GLY A 194 -9.53 4.39 3.40
CA GLY A 194 -8.29 5.15 3.56
C GLY A 194 -7.77 5.71 2.23
N GLY A 195 -7.85 4.91 1.20
CA GLY A 195 -7.31 5.23 -0.12
C GLY A 195 -6.36 4.16 -0.62
N LEU A 196 -5.38 4.55 -1.43
CA LEU A 196 -4.39 3.63 -2.00
C LEU A 196 -3.00 4.26 -2.10
N ILE A 197 -2.00 3.40 -2.26
CA ILE A 197 -0.59 3.77 -2.47
C ILE A 197 -0.11 3.14 -3.77
N ASP A 198 0.31 3.97 -4.73
CA ASP A 198 0.85 3.53 -6.02
C ASP A 198 2.35 3.75 -6.12
N TYR A 199 3.07 2.72 -6.51
CA TYR A 199 4.50 2.75 -6.78
C TYR A 199 4.74 3.02 -8.26
N VAL A 200 5.21 4.21 -8.58
CA VAL A 200 5.56 4.60 -9.96
C VAL A 200 6.96 4.10 -10.30
N THR A 201 7.09 3.27 -11.33
CA THR A 201 8.38 2.71 -11.74
C THR A 201 9.23 3.69 -12.52
N LYS A 202 10.56 3.59 -12.37
CA LYS A 202 11.55 4.31 -13.17
C LYS A 202 11.43 3.93 -14.64
N ARG A 203 11.35 4.91 -15.53
CA ARG A 203 11.29 4.67 -16.98
C ARG A 203 12.69 4.64 -17.63
N PRO A 204 12.82 4.00 -18.82
CA PRO A 204 14.07 3.94 -19.53
C PRO A 204 14.67 5.31 -19.83
N ALA A 205 15.93 5.48 -19.44
CA ALA A 205 16.75 6.66 -19.68
C ALA A 205 18.20 6.21 -19.92
N ASN A 206 19.06 7.09 -20.44
CA ASN A 206 20.49 6.80 -20.50
C ASN A 206 21.11 7.07 -19.13
N ILE A 207 21.18 6.04 -18.31
CA ILE A 207 21.67 6.11 -16.93
C ILE A 207 22.52 4.89 -16.59
N HIS A 208 23.61 5.10 -15.85
CA HIS A 208 24.46 4.06 -15.30
C HIS A 208 24.85 4.50 -13.89
N ALA A 209 24.32 3.82 -12.89
CA ALA A 209 24.57 4.18 -11.49
C ALA A 209 24.70 2.94 -10.61
N VAL A 210 25.42 3.11 -9.52
CA VAL A 210 25.52 2.13 -8.44
C VAL A 210 25.37 2.82 -7.09
N ASP A 211 24.71 2.14 -6.17
CA ASP A 211 24.50 2.57 -4.80
C ASP A 211 25.13 1.56 -3.85
N LEU A 212 25.82 2.02 -2.82
CA LEU A 212 26.34 1.20 -1.73
C LEU A 212 25.91 1.84 -0.42
N ALA A 213 25.28 1.05 0.45
CA ALA A 213 24.85 1.57 1.74
C ALA A 213 25.14 0.60 2.89
N THR A 214 25.20 1.17 4.10
CA THR A 214 25.36 0.43 5.35
C THR A 214 24.71 1.21 6.49
N ASP A 215 24.58 0.57 7.63
CA ASP A 215 24.18 1.20 8.90
C ASP A 215 25.10 0.81 10.06
N GLN A 216 24.86 1.38 11.24
CA GLN A 216 25.69 1.12 12.43
C GLN A 216 25.54 -0.32 12.97
N ARG A 217 24.60 -1.13 12.46
CA ARG A 217 24.38 -2.53 12.88
C ARG A 217 25.03 -3.53 11.94
N GLY A 218 25.50 -3.06 10.78
CA GLY A 218 26.20 -3.90 9.81
C GLY A 218 25.29 -4.42 8.68
N THR A 219 24.18 -3.78 8.43
CA THR A 219 23.45 -3.92 7.15
C THR A 219 24.42 -3.60 6.01
N ALA A 220 24.40 -4.41 4.97
CA ALA A 220 25.21 -4.19 3.76
C ALA A 220 24.29 -4.25 2.55
N PHE A 221 24.21 -3.15 1.83
CA PHE A 221 23.35 -2.99 0.66
C PHE A 221 24.18 -2.58 -0.55
N GLY A 222 23.84 -3.16 -1.70
CA GLY A 222 24.35 -2.75 -3.00
C GLY A 222 23.26 -2.80 -4.05
N ALA A 223 23.19 -1.75 -4.89
CA ALA A 223 22.27 -1.71 -6.02
C ALA A 223 22.94 -1.17 -7.27
N ALA A 224 22.36 -1.50 -8.43
CA ALA A 224 22.78 -1.04 -9.74
C ALA A 224 21.58 -0.65 -10.58
N ASP A 225 21.69 0.48 -11.28
CA ASP A 225 20.65 1.05 -12.15
C ASP A 225 21.25 1.31 -13.54
N PHE A 226 20.82 0.55 -14.54
CA PHE A 226 21.32 0.61 -15.90
C PHE A 226 20.18 0.84 -16.87
N GLY A 227 20.24 1.95 -17.61
CA GLY A 227 19.25 2.27 -18.62
C GLY A 227 19.89 2.73 -19.93
N GLN A 228 19.24 2.40 -21.05
CA GLN A 228 19.68 2.77 -22.38
C GLN A 228 18.52 3.03 -23.32
N LEU A 229 18.62 4.09 -24.11
CA LEU A 229 17.72 4.39 -25.22
C LEU A 229 18.37 3.99 -26.55
N PHE A 230 17.65 3.24 -27.38
CA PHE A 230 18.10 2.67 -28.63
C PHE A 230 17.37 3.27 -29.83
N GLY A 231 18.03 3.21 -31.01
CA GLY A 231 17.52 3.73 -32.27
C GLY A 231 17.79 5.23 -32.47
N SER A 232 17.83 5.67 -33.74
CA SER A 232 18.16 7.05 -34.09
C SER A 232 17.16 8.10 -33.53
N GLN A 233 15.93 7.68 -33.29
CA GLN A 233 14.86 8.51 -32.67
C GLN A 233 14.54 8.09 -31.24
N LYS A 234 15.42 7.28 -30.59
CA LYS A 234 15.19 6.75 -29.24
C LYS A 234 13.83 6.04 -29.14
N GLN A 235 13.54 5.16 -30.11
CA GLN A 235 12.24 4.47 -30.19
C GLN A 235 12.08 3.36 -29.15
N VAL A 236 13.17 2.71 -28.77
CA VAL A 236 13.18 1.64 -27.78
C VAL A 236 14.01 2.07 -26.59
N GLY A 237 13.53 1.83 -25.40
CA GLY A 237 14.26 2.03 -24.16
C GLY A 237 14.19 0.78 -23.31
N ALA A 238 15.25 0.51 -22.57
CA ALA A 238 15.30 -0.53 -21.53
C ALA A 238 16.01 0.01 -20.30
N ARG A 239 15.56 -0.39 -19.11
CA ARG A 239 16.18 -0.08 -17.81
C ARG A 239 16.12 -1.29 -16.92
N PHE A 240 17.20 -1.58 -16.22
CA PHE A 240 17.31 -2.68 -15.27
C PHE A 240 17.80 -2.16 -13.93
N ASN A 241 17.18 -2.63 -12.86
CA ASN A 241 17.57 -2.38 -11.49
C ASN A 241 17.87 -3.73 -10.81
N LEU A 242 19.03 -3.83 -10.19
CA LEU A 242 19.44 -5.01 -9.42
C LEU A 242 19.84 -4.57 -8.04
N ALA A 243 19.47 -5.33 -7.01
CA ALA A 243 19.91 -5.05 -5.64
C ALA A 243 20.11 -6.33 -4.83
N GLY A 244 21.00 -6.23 -3.84
CA GLY A 244 21.21 -7.25 -2.83
C GLY A 244 21.45 -6.58 -1.47
N GLU A 245 20.89 -7.16 -0.43
CA GLU A 245 20.99 -6.62 0.91
C GLU A 245 21.14 -7.73 1.95
N ARG A 246 22.13 -7.61 2.82
CA ARG A 246 22.15 -8.27 4.11
C ARG A 246 21.43 -7.37 5.10
N ILE A 247 20.35 -7.85 5.65
CA ILE A 247 19.47 -7.10 6.55
C ILE A 247 19.90 -7.37 7.99
N VAL A 248 20.16 -6.30 8.76
CA VAL A 248 20.47 -6.38 10.20
C VAL A 248 19.61 -5.35 10.94
N PRO A 249 18.38 -5.71 11.35
CA PRO A 249 17.46 -4.82 12.05
C PRO A 249 17.93 -4.45 13.46
N TYR A 250 17.15 -3.61 14.14
CA TYR A 250 17.44 -3.22 15.53
C TYR A 250 17.02 -4.31 16.55
N MET A 251 16.15 -5.20 16.18
CA MET A 251 15.73 -6.33 16.99
C MET A 251 16.72 -7.49 16.80
N ASN A 252 17.18 -8.08 17.90
CA ASN A 252 18.13 -9.18 17.84
C ASN A 252 17.50 -10.40 17.18
N SER A 253 18.32 -11.23 16.55
CA SER A 253 17.90 -12.50 15.92
C SER A 253 16.94 -12.36 14.72
N THR A 254 16.59 -11.15 14.27
CA THR A 254 15.73 -10.90 13.11
C THR A 254 16.53 -10.66 11.81
N ASN A 255 17.79 -11.08 11.75
CA ASN A 255 18.65 -10.89 10.59
C ASN A 255 18.13 -11.66 9.38
N GLY A 256 18.32 -11.05 8.20
CA GLY A 256 17.91 -11.65 6.95
C GLY A 256 18.76 -11.23 5.77
N TRP A 257 18.27 -11.48 4.58
CA TRP A 257 18.83 -10.97 3.32
C TRP A 257 17.75 -10.90 2.25
N ARG A 258 17.98 -10.05 1.24
CA ARG A 258 17.12 -10.00 0.07
C ARG A 258 17.91 -9.81 -1.22
N ALA A 259 17.33 -10.24 -2.33
CA ALA A 259 17.80 -10.00 -3.67
C ALA A 259 16.66 -9.51 -4.55
N VAL A 260 16.93 -8.49 -5.38
CA VAL A 260 15.95 -7.85 -6.25
C VAL A 260 16.45 -7.81 -7.68
N GLY A 261 15.57 -8.13 -8.62
CA GLY A 261 15.79 -7.92 -10.05
C GLY A 261 14.55 -7.30 -10.68
N ALA A 262 14.69 -6.11 -11.30
CA ALA A 262 13.56 -5.42 -11.93
C ALA A 262 13.97 -4.84 -13.29
N GLY A 263 12.99 -4.67 -14.18
CA GLY A 263 13.22 -4.09 -15.50
C GLY A 263 11.99 -3.35 -16.03
N ALA A 264 12.27 -2.30 -16.82
CA ALA A 264 11.29 -1.52 -17.54
C ALA A 264 11.68 -1.40 -19.01
N ALA A 265 10.70 -1.49 -19.92
CA ALA A 265 10.90 -1.32 -21.35
C ALA A 265 9.83 -0.39 -21.95
N ASP A 266 10.27 0.53 -22.80
CA ASP A 266 9.38 1.40 -23.57
C ASP A 266 9.64 1.20 -25.06
N TRP A 267 8.58 1.02 -25.84
CA TRP A 267 8.67 0.91 -27.29
C TRP A 267 7.69 1.86 -27.97
N LYS A 268 8.23 2.90 -28.60
CA LYS A 268 7.50 3.83 -29.49
C LYS A 268 7.30 3.16 -30.84
N LEU A 269 6.23 2.38 -30.97
CA LEU A 269 5.87 1.67 -32.20
C LEU A 269 5.59 2.61 -33.38
N SER A 270 5.01 3.77 -33.08
CA SER A 270 4.75 4.86 -34.01
C SER A 270 4.58 6.19 -33.24
N PRO A 271 4.46 7.35 -33.93
CA PRO A 271 4.11 8.60 -33.24
C PRO A 271 2.78 8.58 -32.48
N LYS A 272 1.94 7.57 -32.72
CA LYS A 272 0.62 7.41 -32.11
C LYS A 272 0.56 6.23 -31.13
N ALA A 273 1.56 5.37 -31.08
CA ALA A 273 1.48 4.10 -30.36
C ALA A 273 2.74 3.87 -29.52
N VAL A 274 2.52 3.64 -28.24
CA VAL A 274 3.60 3.33 -27.27
C VAL A 274 3.19 2.10 -26.48
N LEU A 275 4.09 1.11 -26.42
CA LEU A 275 4.01 -0.05 -25.55
C LEU A 275 5.02 0.12 -24.42
N ARG A 276 4.59 -0.14 -23.17
CA ARG A 276 5.40 -0.18 -21.96
C ARG A 276 5.27 -1.54 -21.31
N GLY A 277 6.33 -2.00 -20.70
CA GLY A 277 6.33 -3.22 -19.91
C GLY A 277 7.22 -3.05 -18.69
N ASP A 278 6.83 -3.68 -17.60
CA ASP A 278 7.53 -3.68 -16.33
C ASP A 278 7.53 -5.08 -15.74
N PHE A 279 8.62 -5.44 -15.07
CA PHE A 279 8.66 -6.61 -14.21
C PHE A 279 9.55 -6.35 -13.01
N GLU A 280 9.26 -7.00 -11.89
CA GLU A 280 10.12 -7.05 -10.72
C GLU A 280 9.98 -8.41 -10.03
N TYR A 281 11.08 -8.90 -9.50
CA TYR A 281 11.15 -10.08 -8.67
C TYR A 281 11.98 -9.78 -7.42
N GLN A 282 11.51 -10.23 -6.29
CA GLN A 282 12.24 -10.18 -5.03
C GLN A 282 12.17 -11.53 -4.32
N HIS A 283 13.32 -11.95 -3.84
CA HIS A 283 13.43 -12.98 -2.81
C HIS A 283 13.93 -12.33 -1.53
N LYS A 284 13.22 -12.56 -0.42
CA LYS A 284 13.56 -12.06 0.91
C LYS A 284 13.46 -13.20 1.91
N THR A 285 14.39 -13.27 2.84
CA THR A 285 14.27 -14.13 4.04
C THR A 285 14.69 -13.31 5.25
N GLU A 286 13.86 -13.34 6.29
CA GLU A 286 14.05 -12.58 7.52
C GLU A 286 13.21 -13.23 8.62
N ARG A 287 13.64 -13.14 9.89
CA ARG A 287 12.80 -13.60 11.01
C ARG A 287 11.91 -12.47 11.47
N ASP A 288 10.64 -12.79 11.70
CA ASP A 288 9.65 -11.85 12.22
C ASP A 288 9.80 -11.64 13.73
N GLY A 289 9.54 -10.40 14.16
CA GLY A 289 9.52 -9.98 15.54
C GLY A 289 8.13 -9.62 16.03
N SER A 290 7.57 -10.38 16.95
CA SER A 290 6.25 -10.12 17.53
C SER A 290 6.17 -8.82 18.33
N GLY A 291 4.96 -8.21 18.36
CA GLY A 291 4.63 -7.05 19.19
C GLY A 291 4.40 -7.41 20.66
N TYR A 292 4.15 -6.41 21.48
CA TYR A 292 3.75 -6.52 22.88
C TYR A 292 2.24 -6.50 23.00
N GLN A 293 1.69 -6.99 24.12
CA GLN A 293 0.29 -6.80 24.49
C GLN A 293 0.15 -5.96 25.77
N LEU A 294 -1.06 -5.46 26.01
CA LEU A 294 -1.39 -4.83 27.30
C LEU A 294 -1.32 -5.87 28.42
N LEU A 295 -0.81 -5.48 29.56
CA LEU A 295 -0.78 -6.31 30.75
C LEU A 295 -2.17 -6.41 31.35
N GLY A 296 -2.71 -7.64 31.39
CA GLY A 296 -4.09 -7.90 31.80
C GLY A 296 -5.15 -7.15 30.99
N GLY A 297 -4.81 -6.71 29.78
CA GLY A 297 -5.69 -5.94 28.89
C GLY A 297 -5.92 -4.47 29.32
N THR A 298 -5.31 -4.01 30.38
CA THR A 298 -5.63 -2.70 31.00
C THR A 298 -4.43 -1.80 31.25
N THR A 299 -3.20 -2.30 31.10
CA THR A 299 -2.00 -1.57 31.52
C THR A 299 -0.91 -1.66 30.44
N LEU A 300 -0.32 -0.52 30.08
CA LEU A 300 0.86 -0.50 29.21
C LEU A 300 2.06 -1.13 29.93
N PRO A 301 2.86 -1.98 29.27
CA PRO A 301 4.15 -2.39 29.77
C PRO A 301 5.06 -1.19 30.08
N ASP A 302 5.87 -1.26 31.14
CA ASP A 302 6.80 -0.19 31.46
C ASP A 302 7.94 -0.13 30.44
N ILE A 303 7.84 0.82 29.50
CA ILE A 303 8.78 1.03 28.41
C ILE A 303 10.24 1.25 28.88
N ASN A 304 10.47 1.65 30.15
CA ASN A 304 11.80 1.85 30.69
C ASN A 304 12.49 0.54 31.07
N HIS A 305 11.72 -0.48 31.38
CA HIS A 305 12.18 -1.80 31.82
C HIS A 305 12.22 -2.87 30.70
N ILE A 306 11.84 -2.51 29.48
CA ILE A 306 11.90 -3.39 28.32
C ILE A 306 12.93 -2.87 27.30
N TYR A 307 13.49 -3.80 26.51
CA TYR A 307 14.53 -3.51 25.53
C TYR A 307 13.99 -3.64 24.11
N ARG A 308 14.12 -2.56 23.31
CA ARG A 308 13.67 -2.55 21.91
C ARG A 308 14.36 -3.59 21.02
N SER A 309 15.54 -4.04 21.43
CA SER A 309 16.29 -5.07 20.71
C SER A 309 15.87 -6.50 21.08
N THR A 310 14.96 -6.69 22.02
CA THR A 310 14.46 -8.04 22.37
C THR A 310 13.43 -8.46 21.33
N MET A 311 13.68 -9.58 20.68
CA MET A 311 12.69 -10.32 19.91
C MET A 311 11.94 -11.21 20.92
N LEU A 312 10.68 -10.91 21.19
CA LEU A 312 9.83 -11.76 22.00
C LEU A 312 9.65 -13.11 21.28
N GLY A 313 9.71 -14.20 22.02
CA GLY A 313 9.65 -15.54 21.44
C GLY A 313 10.97 -16.04 20.82
N ASP A 314 12.09 -15.29 20.91
CA ASP A 314 13.36 -15.70 20.30
C ASP A 314 13.83 -17.07 20.79
N GLN A 315 13.91 -18.02 19.85
CA GLN A 315 14.48 -19.35 20.08
C GLN A 315 15.56 -19.64 19.03
N PRO A 316 16.69 -20.29 19.40
CA PRO A 316 17.79 -20.54 18.47
C PRO A 316 17.42 -21.37 17.24
N TRP A 317 16.37 -22.17 17.32
CA TRP A 317 15.89 -23.07 16.27
C TRP A 317 14.76 -22.48 15.41
N GLY A 318 14.23 -21.30 15.76
CA GLY A 318 13.15 -20.65 15.01
C GLY A 318 13.56 -20.36 13.55
N PRO A 319 12.82 -20.84 12.56
CA PRO A 319 13.11 -20.57 11.16
C PRO A 319 12.77 -19.12 10.78
N PRO A 320 13.33 -18.59 9.69
CA PRO A 320 12.91 -17.31 9.13
C PRO A 320 11.68 -17.46 8.24
N ASP A 321 10.97 -16.37 8.03
CA ASP A 321 10.03 -16.22 6.94
C ASP A 321 10.77 -16.12 5.61
N THR A 322 10.09 -16.53 4.54
CA THR A 322 10.63 -16.42 3.19
C THR A 322 9.54 -15.90 2.26
N TYR A 323 9.88 -14.89 1.47
CA TYR A 323 9.03 -14.24 0.50
C TYR A 323 9.61 -14.40 -0.90
N ASP A 324 8.83 -14.94 -1.81
CA ASP A 324 9.09 -14.93 -3.25
C ASP A 324 8.00 -14.12 -3.95
N THR A 325 8.32 -12.90 -4.38
CA THR A 325 7.35 -11.98 -4.98
C THR A 325 7.71 -11.68 -6.42
N PHE A 326 6.68 -11.59 -7.26
CA PHE A 326 6.83 -11.25 -8.68
C PHE A 326 5.68 -10.37 -9.12
N ASN A 327 6.00 -9.16 -9.64
CA ASN A 327 5.05 -8.23 -10.22
C ASN A 327 5.42 -7.95 -11.68
N THR A 328 4.45 -7.98 -12.57
CA THR A 328 4.66 -7.65 -13.99
C THR A 328 3.47 -6.93 -14.57
N SER A 329 3.73 -5.99 -15.48
CA SER A 329 2.68 -5.26 -16.17
C SER A 329 3.04 -4.91 -17.61
N ALA A 330 2.01 -4.68 -18.42
CA ALA A 330 2.13 -4.13 -19.75
C ALA A 330 1.04 -3.09 -20.00
N ARG A 331 1.39 -1.96 -20.63
CA ARG A 331 0.45 -0.89 -21.01
C ARG A 331 0.69 -0.46 -22.45
N PHE A 332 -0.37 -0.48 -23.23
CA PHE A 332 -0.38 0.03 -24.61
C PHE A 332 -1.23 1.29 -24.69
N ASN A 333 -0.62 2.41 -25.13
CA ASN A 333 -1.30 3.68 -25.34
C ASN A 333 -1.39 3.95 -26.85
N TYR A 334 -2.55 4.42 -27.30
CA TYR A 334 -2.81 4.71 -28.72
C TYR A 334 -3.57 6.02 -28.91
N ALA A 335 -3.01 6.96 -29.68
CA ALA A 335 -3.68 8.18 -30.09
C ALA A 335 -4.54 7.92 -31.34
N LEU A 336 -5.83 7.69 -31.15
CA LEU A 336 -6.82 7.45 -32.21
C LEU A 336 -6.93 8.66 -33.13
N SER A 337 -7.03 9.87 -32.54
CA SER A 337 -7.09 11.14 -33.23
C SER A 337 -6.46 12.23 -32.33
N PRO A 338 -6.36 13.50 -32.78
CA PRO A 338 -5.88 14.59 -31.90
C PRO A 338 -6.71 14.80 -30.63
N ASN A 339 -7.97 14.36 -30.61
CA ASN A 339 -8.89 14.54 -29.51
C ASN A 339 -9.27 13.23 -28.78
N TRP A 340 -8.82 12.08 -29.25
CA TRP A 340 -9.19 10.78 -28.69
C TRP A 340 -7.96 9.90 -28.47
N THR A 341 -7.81 9.41 -27.28
CA THR A 341 -6.78 8.43 -26.89
C THR A 341 -7.41 7.20 -26.27
N ALA A 342 -6.79 6.07 -26.45
CA ALA A 342 -7.15 4.84 -25.78
C ALA A 342 -5.92 4.23 -25.14
N PHE A 343 -6.12 3.50 -24.06
CA PHE A 343 -5.10 2.62 -23.54
C PHE A 343 -5.70 1.28 -23.14
N ALA A 344 -4.86 0.26 -23.12
CA ALA A 344 -5.12 -1.02 -22.49
C ALA A 344 -3.92 -1.37 -21.63
N ALA A 345 -4.16 -1.86 -20.41
CA ALA A 345 -3.13 -2.31 -19.50
C ALA A 345 -3.53 -3.65 -18.87
N ALA A 346 -2.53 -4.44 -18.49
CA ALA A 346 -2.71 -5.65 -17.72
C ALA A 346 -1.52 -5.86 -16.79
N GLY A 347 -1.78 -6.37 -15.60
CA GLY A 347 -0.79 -6.68 -14.57
C GLY A 347 -1.08 -8.03 -13.93
N LEU A 348 -0.02 -8.62 -13.38
CA LEU A 348 -0.06 -9.83 -12.57
C LEU A 348 0.90 -9.67 -11.41
N SER A 349 0.42 -9.94 -10.21
CA SER A 349 1.20 -10.03 -8.98
C SER A 349 1.13 -11.43 -8.42
N HIS A 350 2.23 -11.89 -7.87
CA HIS A 350 2.36 -13.19 -7.22
C HIS A 350 3.19 -13.00 -5.95
N SER A 351 2.62 -13.34 -4.79
CA SER A 351 3.31 -13.36 -3.51
C SER A 351 3.21 -14.76 -2.91
N LEU A 352 4.35 -15.40 -2.73
CA LEU A 352 4.47 -16.69 -2.06
C LEU A 352 5.23 -16.51 -0.76
N ILE A 353 4.60 -16.88 0.36
CA ILE A 353 5.14 -16.73 1.70
C ILE A 353 5.31 -18.11 2.33
N GLN A 354 6.47 -18.34 2.96
CA GLN A 354 6.67 -19.38 3.94
C GLN A 354 6.67 -18.69 5.29
N ASP A 355 5.51 -18.61 5.93
CA ASP A 355 5.34 -17.94 7.20
C ASP A 355 5.73 -18.87 8.35
N ASN A 356 6.71 -18.42 9.13
CA ASN A 356 7.29 -19.20 10.23
C ASN A 356 7.64 -18.26 11.38
N VAL A 357 6.73 -18.06 12.31
CA VAL A 357 6.95 -17.13 13.41
C VAL A 357 6.90 -17.81 14.76
N LEU A 358 7.83 -17.45 15.62
CA LEU A 358 7.73 -17.74 17.05
C LEU A 358 6.84 -16.67 17.68
N TYR A 359 5.55 -16.91 17.58
CA TYR A 359 4.50 -15.98 17.89
C TYR A 359 4.27 -15.87 19.39
N VAL A 360 4.06 -14.66 19.89
CA VAL A 360 3.75 -14.45 21.31
C VAL A 360 2.33 -13.93 21.47
N TYR A 361 1.56 -14.59 22.34
CA TYR A 361 0.16 -14.24 22.50
C TYR A 361 -0.40 -14.73 23.83
N GLY A 362 -1.06 -13.82 24.53
CA GLY A 362 -1.83 -14.17 25.72
C GLY A 362 -1.02 -14.84 26.85
N CYS A 363 -1.72 -15.47 27.72
CA CYS A 363 -1.18 -16.26 28.81
C CYS A 363 -2.22 -17.28 29.27
N TYR A 364 -2.18 -18.47 28.70
CA TYR A 364 -3.18 -19.52 28.90
C TYR A 364 -2.70 -20.67 29.77
N TYR A 365 -1.39 -20.93 29.77
CA TYR A 365 -0.83 -22.17 30.30
C TYR A 365 -0.21 -22.04 31.69
N GLU A 366 0.22 -20.82 32.07
CA GLU A 366 0.81 -20.59 33.39
C GLU A 366 -0.25 -20.37 34.47
N ALA A 367 0.10 -20.76 35.71
CA ALA A 367 -0.83 -20.69 36.86
C ALA A 367 -1.23 -19.22 37.18
N GLU A 368 -0.33 -18.27 36.98
CA GLU A 368 -0.53 -16.82 37.14
C GLU A 368 -1.62 -16.32 36.20
N CYS A 369 -1.72 -16.90 35.02
CA CYS A 369 -2.66 -16.53 33.97
C CYS A 369 -4.04 -17.16 34.21
N ASN A 370 -4.07 -18.38 34.68
CA ASN A 370 -5.30 -19.11 35.00
C ASN A 370 -5.98 -18.69 36.31
N SER A 371 -5.48 -17.66 36.97
CA SER A 371 -6.06 -17.16 38.23
C SER A 371 -7.44 -16.50 38.06
N GLY A 372 -7.88 -16.27 36.81
CA GLY A 372 -9.14 -15.57 36.49
C GLY A 372 -9.09 -14.07 36.78
N ALA A 373 -7.92 -13.52 37.08
CA ALA A 373 -7.76 -12.10 37.40
C ALA A 373 -7.73 -11.21 36.16
N ALA A 374 -7.42 -11.79 34.98
CA ALA A 374 -7.38 -11.06 33.70
C ALA A 374 -7.79 -11.99 32.54
N PRO A 375 -8.25 -11.43 31.41
CA PRO A 375 -8.52 -12.23 30.21
C PRO A 375 -7.25 -12.93 29.71
N PRO A 376 -7.28 -14.22 29.39
CA PRO A 376 -6.09 -14.99 29.03
C PRO A 376 -5.53 -14.62 27.65
N TYR A 377 -6.27 -13.90 26.82
CA TYR A 377 -5.82 -13.43 25.52
C TYR A 377 -4.96 -12.14 25.56
N PHE A 378 -4.59 -11.68 26.76
CA PHE A 378 -3.58 -10.64 26.98
C PHE A 378 -2.40 -11.21 27.79
N PHE A 379 -1.26 -10.53 27.74
CA PHE A 379 -0.16 -10.81 28.66
C PHE A 379 -0.62 -10.69 30.11
N ALA A 380 -0.10 -11.52 30.98
CA ALA A 380 -0.43 -11.46 32.42
C ALA A 380 -0.05 -10.10 33.03
N PRO A 381 -0.68 -9.68 34.13
CA PRO A 381 -0.36 -8.42 34.80
C PRO A 381 1.11 -8.26 35.23
N ASP A 382 1.82 -9.36 35.47
CA ASP A 382 3.25 -9.39 35.81
C ASP A 382 4.18 -9.37 34.58
N GLY A 383 3.62 -9.44 33.36
CA GLY A 383 4.36 -9.47 32.10
C GLY A 383 4.66 -10.87 31.54
N THR A 384 4.09 -11.92 32.11
CA THR A 384 4.21 -13.28 31.60
C THR A 384 3.36 -13.45 30.35
N TYR A 385 3.85 -14.18 29.35
CA TYR A 385 3.21 -14.46 28.08
C TYR A 385 3.58 -15.85 27.56
N ASP A 386 2.72 -16.38 26.68
CA ASP A 386 2.95 -17.66 26.01
C ASP A 386 3.65 -17.48 24.67
N ILE A 387 4.47 -18.45 24.29
CA ILE A 387 5.18 -18.53 23.01
C ILE A 387 4.62 -19.72 22.23
N TYR A 388 4.33 -19.49 20.95
CA TYR A 388 3.83 -20.49 20.04
C TYR A 388 4.76 -20.59 18.82
N ASP A 389 5.02 -21.81 18.36
CA ASP A 389 5.60 -22.06 17.05
C ASP A 389 4.45 -22.07 16.04
N TYR A 390 4.33 -21.01 15.24
CA TYR A 390 3.32 -20.85 14.20
C TYR A 390 3.95 -21.06 12.84
N ARG A 391 3.30 -21.88 12.00
CA ARG A 391 3.75 -22.16 10.64
C ARG A 391 2.59 -22.23 9.67
N ASP A 392 2.69 -21.42 8.62
CA ASP A 392 1.76 -21.40 7.48
C ASP A 392 2.56 -21.44 6.16
N PRO A 393 3.12 -22.64 5.83
CA PRO A 393 4.03 -22.76 4.71
C PRO A 393 3.29 -22.73 3.36
N GLY A 394 3.71 -21.85 2.47
CA GLY A 394 3.21 -21.85 1.12
C GLY A 394 1.91 -21.09 0.91
N GLU A 395 1.66 -20.08 1.72
CA GLU A 395 0.66 -19.08 1.45
C GLU A 395 0.91 -18.43 0.08
N LEU A 396 -0.09 -18.42 -0.78
CA LEU A 396 0.05 -17.91 -2.12
C LEU A 396 -1.08 -16.94 -2.46
N ARG A 397 -0.72 -15.70 -2.82
CA ARG A 397 -1.63 -14.68 -3.35
C ARG A 397 -1.31 -14.43 -4.81
N ILE A 398 -2.33 -14.43 -5.63
CA ILE A 398 -2.23 -14.12 -7.07
C ILE A 398 -3.28 -13.07 -7.39
N ASP A 399 -2.84 -11.86 -7.73
CA ASP A 399 -3.68 -10.76 -8.14
C ASP A 399 -3.44 -10.46 -9.62
N GLY A 400 -4.51 -10.26 -10.37
CA GLY A 400 -4.44 -9.92 -11.79
C GLY A 400 -5.46 -8.84 -12.14
N GLN A 401 -5.02 -7.83 -12.89
CA GLN A 401 -5.93 -6.82 -13.44
C GLN A 401 -5.72 -6.64 -14.94
N ALA A 402 -6.82 -6.43 -15.65
CA ALA A 402 -6.82 -5.96 -17.02
C ALA A 402 -7.80 -4.79 -17.15
N GLU A 403 -7.37 -3.73 -17.82
CA GLU A 403 -8.20 -2.54 -18.04
C GLU A 403 -8.07 -2.00 -19.46
N ALA A 404 -9.15 -1.37 -19.95
CA ALA A 404 -9.13 -0.66 -21.21
C ALA A 404 -9.98 0.61 -21.09
N MET A 405 -9.39 1.75 -21.45
CA MET A 405 -10.02 3.07 -21.32
C MET A 405 -9.94 3.83 -22.64
N LEU A 406 -11.00 4.58 -22.91
CA LEU A 406 -11.11 5.54 -24.00
C LEU A 406 -11.32 6.94 -23.41
N SER A 407 -10.43 7.89 -23.72
CA SER A 407 -10.54 9.28 -23.29
C SER A 407 -10.68 10.21 -24.50
N GLY A 408 -11.64 11.12 -24.43
CA GLY A 408 -11.95 12.04 -25.53
C GLY A 408 -12.12 13.47 -25.07
N HIS A 409 -11.64 14.43 -25.89
CA HIS A 409 -11.83 15.83 -25.71
C HIS A 409 -12.91 16.34 -26.67
N ILE A 410 -14.02 16.85 -26.14
CA ILE A 410 -15.19 17.34 -26.92
C ILE A 410 -15.34 18.83 -26.64
N ARG A 411 -15.54 19.61 -27.69
CA ARG A 411 -15.81 21.05 -27.58
C ARG A 411 -17.15 21.39 -28.16
N THR A 412 -18.04 21.96 -27.33
CA THR A 412 -19.38 22.43 -27.75
C THR A 412 -19.50 23.91 -27.40
N GLY A 413 -19.21 24.75 -28.40
CA GLY A 413 -19.18 26.19 -28.20
C GLY A 413 -18.09 26.64 -27.23
N VAL A 414 -18.50 27.18 -26.08
CA VAL A 414 -17.60 27.66 -25.02
C VAL A 414 -17.31 26.59 -23.93
N ILE A 415 -18.00 25.46 -24.01
CA ILE A 415 -17.86 24.35 -23.08
C ILE A 415 -16.88 23.34 -23.66
N THR A 416 -15.97 22.83 -22.83
CA THR A 416 -15.11 21.69 -23.14
C THR A 416 -15.36 20.55 -22.16
N GLN A 417 -15.38 19.33 -22.68
CA GLN A 417 -15.60 18.12 -21.92
C GLN A 417 -14.43 17.17 -22.16
N ASP A 418 -13.91 16.58 -21.10
CA ASP A 418 -12.96 15.47 -21.15
C ASP A 418 -13.69 14.24 -20.62
N VAL A 419 -14.11 13.37 -21.54
CA VAL A 419 -14.88 12.16 -21.22
C VAL A 419 -13.92 10.98 -21.19
N THR A 420 -13.95 10.21 -20.11
CA THR A 420 -13.25 8.92 -20.00
C THR A 420 -14.28 7.82 -19.75
N ALA A 421 -14.19 6.71 -20.49
CA ALA A 421 -15.04 5.54 -20.29
C ALA A 421 -14.24 4.27 -20.58
N GLY A 422 -14.54 3.21 -19.86
CA GLY A 422 -13.85 1.94 -20.04
C GLY A 422 -14.33 0.83 -19.13
N GLY A 423 -13.53 -0.22 -19.04
CA GLY A 423 -13.79 -1.37 -18.20
C GLY A 423 -12.53 -1.89 -17.52
N VAL A 424 -12.73 -2.49 -16.36
CA VAL A 424 -11.69 -3.10 -15.53
C VAL A 424 -12.14 -4.51 -15.16
N LEU A 425 -11.21 -5.44 -15.21
CA LEU A 425 -11.37 -6.81 -14.71
C LEU A 425 -10.29 -7.04 -13.67
N PHE A 426 -10.66 -7.41 -12.46
CA PHE A 426 -9.76 -7.77 -11.37
C PHE A 426 -10.06 -9.19 -10.91
N LEU A 427 -9.01 -9.91 -10.56
CA LEU A 427 -9.03 -11.28 -10.08
C LEU A 427 -8.04 -11.38 -8.93
N ARG A 428 -8.46 -11.94 -7.80
CA ARG A 428 -7.58 -12.35 -6.72
C ARG A 428 -7.88 -13.78 -6.30
N THR A 429 -6.83 -14.54 -6.07
CA THR A 429 -6.94 -15.84 -5.41
C THR A 429 -5.93 -15.95 -4.29
N VAL A 430 -6.42 -16.38 -3.13
CA VAL A 430 -5.58 -16.69 -1.97
C VAL A 430 -5.64 -18.20 -1.71
N HIS A 431 -4.46 -18.76 -1.55
CA HIS A 431 -4.30 -20.16 -1.20
C HIS A 431 -3.48 -20.28 0.06
N GLN A 432 -3.94 -21.10 0.97
CA GLN A 432 -3.26 -21.44 2.22
C GLN A 432 -3.12 -22.94 2.35
N PRO A 433 -2.25 -23.46 3.25
CA PRO A 433 -2.25 -24.87 3.58
C PRO A 433 -3.63 -25.29 4.08
N GLY A 434 -4.15 -26.39 3.57
CA GLY A 434 -5.36 -27.00 4.14
C GLY A 434 -5.05 -27.71 5.45
N ALA A 435 -6.09 -28.09 6.18
CA ALA A 435 -5.91 -28.90 7.38
C ALA A 435 -5.22 -30.24 7.04
N PRO A 436 -4.35 -30.75 7.92
CA PRO A 436 -3.68 -32.03 7.72
C PRO A 436 -4.69 -33.18 7.69
N PRO A 437 -4.37 -34.31 7.00
CA PRO A 437 -5.24 -35.47 6.98
C PRO A 437 -5.38 -36.10 8.38
N GLY A 438 -6.62 -36.33 8.80
CA GLY A 438 -6.97 -36.93 10.10
C GLY A 438 -7.87 -36.03 10.93
N ASP A 439 -8.16 -36.46 12.16
CA ASP A 439 -8.87 -35.59 13.11
C ASP A 439 -7.93 -34.44 13.44
N ALA A 440 -8.26 -33.24 12.90
CA ALA A 440 -7.48 -32.03 13.13
C ALA A 440 -7.47 -31.76 14.65
N PRO A 441 -6.31 -31.69 15.28
CA PRO A 441 -6.25 -31.28 16.68
C PRO A 441 -6.63 -29.78 16.77
N SER A 442 -6.93 -29.35 17.98
CA SER A 442 -7.19 -27.93 18.31
C SER A 442 -6.01 -26.98 18.01
N THR A 443 -4.93 -27.47 17.41
CA THR A 443 -3.71 -26.75 17.05
C THR A 443 -3.65 -26.35 15.57
N VAL A 444 -4.72 -26.52 14.80
CA VAL A 444 -4.81 -26.07 13.41
C VAL A 444 -5.90 -25.00 13.30
N GLN A 445 -5.51 -23.81 12.94
CA GLN A 445 -6.40 -22.69 12.68
C GLN A 445 -6.16 -22.20 11.24
N ASP A 446 -7.21 -22.11 10.46
CA ASP A 446 -7.20 -21.60 9.08
C ASP A 446 -6.14 -22.23 8.15
N GLY A 447 -5.74 -23.48 8.44
CA GLY A 447 -4.68 -24.17 7.72
C GLY A 447 -3.28 -24.04 8.30
N ALA A 448 -3.02 -23.02 9.09
CA ALA A 448 -1.78 -22.86 9.84
C ALA A 448 -1.68 -23.89 10.98
N VAL A 449 -0.47 -24.32 11.26
CA VAL A 449 -0.17 -25.22 12.39
C VAL A 449 0.52 -24.39 13.46
N TYR A 450 -0.01 -24.43 14.67
CA TYR A 450 0.64 -23.79 15.81
C TYR A 450 0.71 -24.74 17.02
N SER A 451 1.74 -24.56 17.82
CA SER A 451 1.96 -25.36 19.03
C SER A 451 2.52 -24.50 20.14
N TYR A 452 2.06 -24.72 21.36
CA TYR A 452 2.60 -24.06 22.54
C TYR A 452 4.00 -24.57 22.84
N VAL A 453 4.98 -23.68 22.91
CA VAL A 453 6.40 -23.97 23.12
C VAL A 453 6.79 -23.79 24.58
N GLY A 454 6.21 -22.81 25.25
CA GLY A 454 6.51 -22.46 26.63
C GLY A 454 6.14 -21.01 26.90
N SER A 455 6.43 -20.53 28.09
CA SER A 455 6.13 -19.16 28.50
C SER A 455 7.40 -18.39 28.85
N ALA A 456 7.32 -17.05 28.74
CA ALA A 456 8.39 -16.13 29.12
C ALA A 456 7.82 -14.89 29.80
N ASN A 457 8.69 -13.96 30.22
CA ASN A 457 8.26 -12.71 30.84
C ASN A 457 9.00 -11.53 30.20
N ILE A 458 8.29 -10.45 29.85
CA ILE A 458 8.85 -9.28 29.13
C ILE A 458 9.95 -8.55 29.88
N TYR A 459 10.06 -8.74 31.19
CA TYR A 459 11.05 -8.10 32.04
C TYR A 459 12.27 -8.99 32.36
N GLN A 460 12.29 -10.22 31.81
CA GLN A 460 13.34 -11.21 32.06
C GLN A 460 14.00 -11.65 30.75
N PRO A 461 15.24 -12.17 30.78
CA PRO A 461 15.83 -12.81 29.62
C PRO A 461 15.01 -14.04 29.20
N ILE A 462 14.82 -14.21 27.89
CA ILE A 462 14.11 -15.37 27.34
C ILE A 462 15.01 -16.60 27.47
N ALA A 463 14.49 -17.66 28.13
CA ALA A 463 15.19 -18.92 28.24
C ALA A 463 15.17 -19.69 26.90
N ALA A 464 16.24 -20.39 26.57
CA ALA A 464 16.23 -21.32 25.45
C ALA A 464 15.33 -22.52 25.81
N LEU A 465 14.35 -22.77 24.97
CA LEU A 465 13.41 -23.88 25.07
C LEU A 465 13.84 -25.01 24.11
N PRO A 466 13.52 -26.26 24.39
CA PRO A 466 13.79 -27.38 23.48
C PRO A 466 13.05 -27.19 22.15
N PRO A 467 13.62 -27.57 21.00
CA PRO A 467 12.93 -27.52 19.72
C PRO A 467 11.76 -28.54 19.66
N PRO A 468 10.77 -28.32 18.79
CA PRO A 468 9.66 -29.25 18.59
C PRO A 468 10.14 -30.67 18.31
N GLY A 469 9.50 -31.66 18.99
CA GLY A 469 9.84 -33.08 18.86
C GLY A 469 11.02 -33.55 19.69
N ASP A 470 11.69 -32.68 20.44
CA ASP A 470 12.64 -33.05 21.46
C ASP A 470 11.88 -33.74 22.65
N PRO A 471 12.42 -34.80 23.26
CA PRO A 471 11.76 -35.44 24.41
C PRO A 471 11.49 -34.55 25.61
N ASP A 472 12.26 -33.49 25.76
CA ASP A 472 12.11 -32.48 26.81
C ASP A 472 11.22 -31.28 26.38
N SER A 473 10.68 -31.28 25.15
CA SER A 473 9.78 -30.26 24.65
C SER A 473 8.37 -30.45 25.22
N LEU A 474 7.74 -29.34 25.59
CA LEU A 474 6.30 -29.33 25.92
C LEU A 474 5.44 -29.42 24.65
N GLU A 475 6.05 -29.16 23.49
CA GLU A 475 5.40 -29.17 22.21
C GLU A 475 5.30 -30.60 21.67
N TYR A 476 4.11 -31.00 21.28
CA TYR A 476 3.94 -32.21 20.47
C TYR A 476 4.65 -32.02 19.13
N PRO A 477 5.13 -33.09 18.46
CA PRO A 477 5.72 -32.99 17.15
C PRO A 477 4.79 -32.11 16.25
N LEU A 478 5.33 -31.05 15.70
CA LEU A 478 4.58 -30.23 14.76
C LEU A 478 3.93 -31.10 13.70
N GLN A 479 2.63 -30.96 13.56
CA GLN A 479 1.92 -31.64 12.49
C GLN A 479 2.35 -31.00 11.16
N SER A 480 2.48 -31.82 10.13
CA SER A 480 2.70 -31.29 8.79
C SER A 480 1.43 -30.56 8.34
N ALA A 481 1.57 -29.35 7.85
CA ALA A 481 0.48 -28.67 7.16
C ALA A 481 -0.08 -29.56 6.03
N GLY A 482 -1.37 -29.45 5.77
CA GLY A 482 -2.03 -30.14 4.66
C GLY A 482 -1.63 -29.59 3.30
N PRO A 483 -2.15 -30.16 2.22
CA PRO A 483 -1.89 -29.65 0.89
C PRO A 483 -2.54 -28.28 0.72
N ARG A 484 -1.89 -27.39 -0.04
CA ARG A 484 -2.40 -26.06 -0.36
C ARG A 484 -3.83 -26.11 -0.93
N ALA A 485 -4.73 -25.31 -0.38
CA ALA A 485 -6.14 -25.21 -0.76
C ALA A 485 -6.51 -23.77 -1.10
N LEU A 486 -7.56 -23.58 -1.87
CA LEU A 486 -8.11 -22.24 -2.18
C LEU A 486 -8.88 -21.75 -0.97
N TRP A 487 -8.54 -20.57 -0.49
CA TRP A 487 -9.19 -19.90 0.63
C TRP A 487 -10.10 -18.76 0.17
N GLU A 488 -9.62 -17.90 -0.76
CA GLU A 488 -10.39 -16.78 -1.32
C GLU A 488 -10.33 -16.80 -2.85
N ASP A 489 -11.45 -16.46 -3.49
CA ASP A 489 -11.59 -16.28 -4.93
C ASP A 489 -12.46 -15.04 -5.20
N ASP A 490 -11.80 -13.88 -5.39
CA ASP A 490 -12.45 -12.60 -5.69
C ASP A 490 -12.35 -12.26 -7.17
N HIS A 491 -13.49 -11.92 -7.76
CA HIS A 491 -13.64 -11.51 -9.16
C HIS A 491 -14.43 -10.20 -9.24
N GLN A 492 -13.84 -9.19 -9.84
CA GLN A 492 -14.51 -7.92 -10.07
C GLN A 492 -14.52 -7.58 -11.56
N ALA A 493 -15.68 -7.23 -12.09
CA ALA A 493 -15.85 -6.71 -13.44
C ALA A 493 -16.53 -5.35 -13.37
N SER A 494 -15.87 -4.32 -13.90
CA SER A 494 -16.31 -2.95 -13.71
C SER A 494 -16.48 -2.21 -15.02
N ALA A 495 -17.49 -1.34 -15.05
CA ALA A 495 -17.66 -0.32 -16.09
C ALA A 495 -17.47 1.07 -15.45
N VAL A 496 -16.59 1.86 -16.04
CA VAL A 496 -16.19 3.18 -15.54
C VAL A 496 -16.60 4.25 -16.53
N ILE A 497 -17.13 5.37 -16.03
CA ILE A 497 -17.40 6.58 -16.81
C ILE A 497 -17.14 7.83 -15.97
N GLU A 498 -16.45 8.79 -16.56
CA GLU A 498 -16.25 10.12 -15.98
C GLU A 498 -16.32 11.21 -17.06
N ASP A 499 -16.98 12.33 -16.77
CA ASP A 499 -17.00 13.53 -17.60
C ASP A 499 -16.51 14.75 -16.77
N ARG A 500 -15.50 15.44 -17.29
CA ARG A 500 -14.93 16.66 -16.74
C ARG A 500 -15.32 17.83 -17.62
N VAL A 501 -16.34 18.56 -17.20
CA VAL A 501 -16.95 19.67 -17.93
C VAL A 501 -16.33 20.99 -17.51
N ARG A 502 -15.54 21.63 -18.39
CA ARG A 502 -15.01 22.98 -18.17
C ARG A 502 -15.97 24.01 -18.74
N ILE A 503 -16.40 24.93 -17.89
CA ILE A 503 -17.27 26.05 -18.25
C ILE A 503 -16.52 27.40 -18.16
N PRO A 504 -16.96 28.44 -18.84
CA PRO A 504 -16.39 29.77 -18.68
C PRO A 504 -16.40 30.23 -17.22
N GLY A 505 -15.36 30.97 -16.79
CA GLY A 505 -15.22 31.42 -15.41
C GLY A 505 -14.27 30.52 -14.58
N ARG A 506 -13.51 29.64 -15.24
CA ARG A 506 -12.51 28.77 -14.59
C ARG A 506 -13.12 27.77 -13.60
N ILE A 507 -14.29 27.28 -13.91
CA ILE A 507 -14.97 26.24 -13.15
C ILE A 507 -14.91 24.95 -13.97
N GLN A 508 -14.62 23.83 -13.30
CA GLN A 508 -14.75 22.49 -13.83
C GLN A 508 -15.71 21.70 -12.95
N LEU A 509 -16.67 21.05 -13.57
CA LEU A 509 -17.58 20.11 -12.95
C LEU A 509 -17.13 18.71 -13.35
N ILE A 510 -17.05 17.79 -12.39
CA ILE A 510 -16.66 16.40 -12.61
C ILE A 510 -17.77 15.53 -12.09
N ALA A 511 -18.25 14.63 -12.93
CA ALA A 511 -19.25 13.65 -12.58
C ALA A 511 -18.84 12.31 -13.16
N GLY A 512 -18.73 11.31 -12.34
CA GLY A 512 -18.35 9.98 -12.74
C GLY A 512 -18.94 8.91 -11.83
N GLY A 513 -18.62 7.69 -12.14
CA GLY A 513 -18.95 6.55 -11.32
C GLY A 513 -18.45 5.27 -11.96
N ARG A 514 -18.47 4.26 -11.13
CA ARG A 514 -18.08 2.90 -11.45
C ARG A 514 -19.20 1.96 -11.08
N TYR A 515 -19.58 1.08 -12.00
CA TYR A 515 -20.46 -0.03 -11.73
C TYR A 515 -19.60 -1.28 -11.61
N ASP A 516 -19.64 -1.92 -10.45
CA ASP A 516 -18.90 -3.14 -10.19
C ASP A 516 -19.84 -4.34 -10.13
N SER A 517 -19.39 -5.47 -10.68
CA SER A 517 -19.92 -6.79 -10.43
C SER A 517 -18.89 -7.56 -9.63
N LEU A 518 -19.05 -7.54 -8.32
CA LEU A 518 -18.20 -8.21 -7.34
C LEU A 518 -18.74 -9.63 -7.10
N ARG A 519 -17.85 -10.61 -7.11
CA ARG A 519 -18.04 -11.98 -6.65
C ARG A 519 -16.88 -12.33 -5.74
N ASP A 520 -17.16 -12.39 -4.46
CA ASP A 520 -16.20 -12.74 -3.44
C ASP A 520 -16.64 -14.04 -2.75
N HIS A 521 -15.79 -15.07 -2.87
CA HIS A 521 -16.06 -16.41 -2.38
C HIS A 521 -14.96 -16.85 -1.42
N ASN A 522 -15.32 -17.09 -0.18
CA ASN A 522 -14.43 -17.53 0.87
C ASN A 522 -14.70 -19.00 1.23
N TYR A 523 -13.64 -19.80 1.26
CA TYR A 523 -13.71 -21.25 1.45
C TYR A 523 -13.14 -21.62 2.83
N SER A 524 -13.79 -22.54 3.53
CA SER A 524 -13.27 -23.08 4.77
C SER A 524 -12.07 -24.01 4.51
N LEU A 525 -11.02 -23.84 5.25
CA LEU A 525 -9.81 -24.68 5.22
C LEU A 525 -9.87 -25.87 6.19
N THR A 526 -10.89 -25.94 7.05
CA THR A 526 -11.03 -27.03 8.01
C THR A 526 -11.38 -28.35 7.32
N ALA A 527 -10.61 -29.38 7.60
CA ALA A 527 -10.66 -30.71 6.93
C ALA A 527 -11.93 -31.53 7.15
N THR A 528 -12.82 -31.10 8.03
CA THR A 528 -13.99 -31.90 8.41
C THR A 528 -15.11 -31.93 7.37
N SER A 529 -15.02 -31.08 6.33
CA SER A 529 -16.08 -31.11 5.30
C SER A 529 -15.64 -30.43 3.99
N PRO A 530 -15.22 -31.19 2.98
CA PRO A 530 -15.13 -30.66 1.61
C PRO A 530 -16.49 -30.28 1.04
N SER A 531 -17.56 -30.35 1.82
CA SER A 531 -18.94 -30.05 1.44
C SER A 531 -19.49 -28.75 2.04
N THR A 532 -18.72 -28.02 2.85
CA THR A 532 -19.16 -26.68 3.31
C THR A 532 -19.13 -25.73 2.08
N PRO A 533 -20.29 -25.22 1.65
CA PRO A 533 -20.31 -24.28 0.53
C PRO A 533 -19.52 -23.03 0.91
N PRO A 534 -18.85 -22.39 -0.07
CA PRO A 534 -18.14 -21.15 0.20
C PRO A 534 -19.13 -20.07 0.67
N LYS A 535 -18.65 -19.19 1.55
CA LYS A 535 -19.37 -17.96 1.84
C LYS A 535 -19.32 -17.07 0.59
N ILE A 536 -20.46 -16.59 0.16
CA ILE A 536 -20.63 -15.79 -1.05
C ILE A 536 -21.06 -14.37 -0.67
N SER A 537 -20.26 -13.39 -1.09
CA SER A 537 -20.51 -11.97 -0.85
C SER A 537 -20.68 -11.19 -2.16
N ASP A 538 -21.58 -11.67 -3.03
CA ASP A 538 -21.85 -11.05 -4.32
C ASP A 538 -22.54 -9.69 -4.17
N LYS A 539 -22.02 -8.66 -4.84
CA LYS A 539 -22.58 -7.30 -4.87
C LYS A 539 -22.45 -6.69 -6.28
N ASN A 540 -23.41 -5.84 -6.62
CA ASN A 540 -23.40 -5.11 -7.89
C ASN A 540 -23.67 -3.61 -7.65
N PRO A 541 -22.77 -2.88 -6.98
CA PRO A 541 -22.98 -1.48 -6.63
C PRO A 541 -22.73 -0.54 -7.81
N TRP A 542 -23.39 0.62 -7.75
CA TRP A 542 -22.98 1.82 -8.44
C TRP A 542 -22.27 2.74 -7.44
N LEU A 543 -21.01 3.10 -7.72
CA LEU A 543 -20.13 3.91 -6.88
C LEU A 543 -19.96 5.30 -7.52
N PRO A 544 -20.78 6.29 -7.13
CA PRO A 544 -20.72 7.62 -7.71
C PRO A 544 -19.57 8.44 -7.13
N GLN A 545 -18.99 9.31 -7.97
CA GLN A 545 -18.01 10.32 -7.61
C GLN A 545 -18.35 11.64 -8.29
N TYR A 546 -18.36 12.72 -7.50
CA TYR A 546 -18.64 14.08 -7.99
C TYR A 546 -17.58 15.02 -7.47
N ALA A 547 -17.16 15.96 -8.30
CA ALA A 547 -16.29 17.02 -7.84
C ALA A 547 -16.55 18.34 -8.59
N VAL A 548 -16.13 19.43 -7.98
CA VAL A 548 -16.09 20.75 -8.59
C VAL A 548 -14.73 21.38 -8.29
N THR A 549 -14.11 21.99 -9.32
CA THR A 549 -12.95 22.84 -9.11
C THR A 549 -13.26 24.26 -9.55
N PHE A 550 -12.62 25.21 -8.88
CA PHE A 550 -12.66 26.62 -9.20
C PHE A 550 -11.25 27.23 -9.10
N ASP A 551 -10.78 27.84 -10.19
CA ASP A 551 -9.45 28.45 -10.30
C ASP A 551 -9.55 29.98 -10.25
N PRO A 552 -9.69 30.63 -9.06
CA PRO A 552 -9.76 32.09 -8.99
C PRO A 552 -8.52 32.77 -9.58
N LYS A 553 -7.37 32.09 -9.47
CA LYS A 553 -6.08 32.46 -10.09
C LYS A 553 -5.44 31.20 -10.68
N ARG A 554 -4.50 31.36 -11.62
CA ARG A 554 -3.75 30.23 -12.19
C ARG A 554 -2.92 29.45 -11.17
N SER A 555 -2.55 30.10 -10.06
CA SER A 555 -1.78 29.52 -8.97
C SER A 555 -2.65 28.96 -7.84
N LEU A 556 -3.97 29.03 -7.91
CA LEU A 556 -4.87 28.62 -6.84
C LEU A 556 -6.05 27.86 -7.41
N THR A 557 -6.19 26.62 -6.99
CA THR A 557 -7.35 25.76 -7.25
C THR A 557 -8.09 25.50 -5.93
N LEU A 558 -9.38 25.80 -5.90
CA LEU A 558 -10.30 25.40 -4.85
C LEU A 558 -11.10 24.22 -5.38
N TYR A 559 -11.36 23.21 -4.53
CA TYR A 559 -12.16 22.06 -4.93
C TYR A 559 -13.10 21.59 -3.83
N ALA A 560 -14.12 20.86 -4.25
CA ALA A 560 -14.94 20.02 -3.38
C ALA A 560 -15.22 18.71 -4.09
N ASN A 561 -15.26 17.62 -3.35
CA ASN A 561 -15.62 16.31 -3.87
C ASN A 561 -16.56 15.55 -2.91
N TYR A 562 -17.24 14.56 -3.47
CA TYR A 562 -18.06 13.59 -2.77
C TYR A 562 -17.94 12.24 -3.47
N GLY A 563 -17.71 11.18 -2.69
CA GLY A 563 -17.59 9.81 -3.18
C GLY A 563 -18.27 8.79 -2.27
N VAL A 564 -18.60 7.64 -2.86
CA VAL A 564 -19.10 6.44 -2.16
C VAL A 564 -18.24 5.27 -2.61
N LEU A 565 -17.78 4.47 -1.66
CA LEU A 565 -16.92 3.31 -1.89
C LEU A 565 -17.59 2.06 -1.31
N LEU A 566 -17.39 0.91 -1.94
CA LEU A 566 -17.65 -0.41 -1.37
C LEU A 566 -16.34 -0.99 -0.87
N SER A 567 -16.33 -1.45 0.39
CA SER A 567 -15.25 -2.24 0.97
C SER A 567 -15.71 -3.67 1.17
N LEU A 568 -14.80 -4.64 1.06
CA LEU A 568 -15.03 -6.00 1.50
C LEU A 568 -15.24 -6.02 3.02
N GLY A 569 -16.00 -6.98 3.51
CA GLY A 569 -16.21 -7.15 4.95
C GLY A 569 -14.90 -7.61 5.62
N PRO A 570 -14.56 -7.05 6.78
CA PRO A 570 -13.38 -7.50 7.50
C PRO A 570 -13.56 -8.92 8.03
N GLU A 571 -12.45 -9.62 8.17
CA GLU A 571 -12.36 -10.94 8.77
C GLU A 571 -12.41 -10.86 10.30
N GLY A 572 -13.08 -11.83 10.94
CA GLY A 572 -13.09 -11.97 12.39
C GLY A 572 -11.69 -12.36 12.90
N PRO A 573 -11.11 -11.64 13.87
CA PRO A 573 -9.81 -11.97 14.44
C PRO A 573 -9.79 -13.39 15.01
N PHE A 574 -8.61 -14.04 15.04
CA PHE A 574 -8.45 -15.45 15.45
C PHE A 574 -8.91 -15.78 16.89
N TRP A 575 -9.10 -14.79 17.75
CA TRP A 575 -9.47 -14.93 19.16
C TRP A 575 -10.96 -14.67 19.45
N VAL A 576 -11.80 -14.58 18.42
CA VAL A 576 -13.28 -14.49 18.54
C VAL A 576 -13.94 -15.79 18.06
N ASP A 577 -15.18 -16.02 18.47
CA ASP A 577 -15.93 -17.24 18.12
C ASP A 577 -16.21 -17.41 16.65
N ASN A 578 -16.35 -16.30 15.91
CA ASN A 578 -16.46 -16.29 14.46
C ASN A 578 -15.15 -15.92 13.78
N SER A 579 -14.04 -16.39 14.33
CA SER A 579 -12.71 -16.23 13.73
C SER A 579 -12.71 -16.72 12.28
N SER A 580 -11.89 -16.09 11.45
CA SER A 580 -11.72 -16.42 10.04
C SER A 580 -12.99 -16.38 9.20
N GLN A 581 -14.03 -15.68 9.71
CA GLN A 581 -15.25 -15.43 8.97
C GLN A 581 -15.27 -13.99 8.47
N PHE A 582 -15.42 -13.82 7.17
CA PHE A 582 -15.60 -12.51 6.57
C PHE A 582 -17.01 -11.97 6.81
N LEU A 583 -17.11 -10.73 7.25
CA LEU A 583 -18.39 -10.04 7.36
C LEU A 583 -18.88 -9.55 5.98
N ALA A 584 -20.11 -9.03 5.93
CA ALA A 584 -20.66 -8.58 4.64
C ALA A 584 -19.99 -7.28 4.15
N PRO A 585 -19.78 -7.13 2.82
CA PRO A 585 -19.29 -5.89 2.21
C PRO A 585 -20.14 -4.68 2.59
N PHE A 586 -19.48 -3.53 2.81
CA PHE A 586 -20.11 -2.32 3.35
C PHE A 586 -19.75 -1.06 2.55
N PHE A 587 -20.55 -0.01 2.73
CA PHE A 587 -20.34 1.27 2.05
C PHE A 587 -19.75 2.32 2.99
N THR A 588 -18.71 3.00 2.51
CA THR A 588 -18.17 4.22 3.12
C THR A 588 -18.49 5.43 2.25
N ARG A 589 -18.68 6.60 2.87
CA ARG A 589 -18.97 7.88 2.21
C ARG A 589 -18.02 8.94 2.68
N GLN A 590 -17.60 9.81 1.73
CA GLN A 590 -16.73 10.94 2.01
C GLN A 590 -17.27 12.20 1.37
N ALA A 591 -17.11 13.32 2.08
CA ALA A 591 -17.18 14.67 1.53
C ALA A 591 -15.88 15.41 1.87
N GLU A 592 -15.28 16.10 0.91
CA GLU A 592 -14.03 16.83 1.08
C GLU A 592 -14.08 18.18 0.39
N ILE A 593 -13.50 19.20 1.03
CA ILE A 593 -13.22 20.50 0.40
C ILE A 593 -11.77 20.86 0.61
N GLY A 594 -11.13 21.48 -0.37
CA GLY A 594 -9.73 21.84 -0.24
C GLY A 594 -9.28 22.98 -1.14
N ALA A 595 -8.03 23.35 -0.93
CA ALA A 595 -7.35 24.37 -1.71
C ALA A 595 -5.92 23.93 -2.02
N LYS A 596 -5.46 24.19 -3.23
CA LYS A 596 -4.10 23.93 -3.72
C LYS A 596 -3.52 25.22 -4.28
N TYR A 597 -2.39 25.63 -3.70
CA TYR A 597 -1.76 26.91 -4.03
C TYR A 597 -0.30 26.72 -4.44
N GLU A 598 0.00 27.08 -5.66
CA GLU A 598 1.33 27.01 -6.27
C GLU A 598 1.80 28.40 -6.71
N PRO A 599 2.33 29.21 -5.77
CA PRO A 599 2.61 30.65 -6.03
C PRO A 599 3.67 30.90 -7.10
N SER A 600 4.62 30.00 -7.28
CA SER A 600 5.83 30.22 -8.09
C SER A 600 6.19 29.08 -9.04
N GLY A 601 5.36 28.01 -9.12
CA GLY A 601 5.74 26.78 -9.84
C GLY A 601 6.91 26.02 -9.22
N ARG A 602 7.23 26.27 -7.95
CA ARG A 602 8.39 25.69 -7.24
C ARG A 602 8.03 25.07 -5.91
N ILE A 603 6.89 25.45 -5.35
CA ILE A 603 6.35 24.90 -4.11
C ILE A 603 4.83 24.78 -4.25
N LEU A 604 4.29 23.67 -3.83
CA LEU A 604 2.87 23.40 -3.74
C LEU A 604 2.44 23.37 -2.27
N LEU A 605 1.44 24.14 -1.93
CA LEU A 605 0.76 24.15 -0.64
C LEU A 605 -0.64 23.59 -0.82
N THR A 606 -1.01 22.59 -0.02
CA THR A 606 -2.35 22.01 -0.08
C THR A 606 -3.00 21.98 1.28
N THR A 607 -4.32 22.13 1.30
CA THR A 607 -5.14 21.90 2.48
C THR A 607 -6.41 21.17 2.07
N ALA A 608 -6.87 20.26 2.95
CA ALA A 608 -8.12 19.54 2.80
C ALA A 608 -8.87 19.50 4.13
N LEU A 609 -10.17 19.66 4.08
CA LEU A 609 -11.11 19.38 5.16
C LEU A 609 -11.96 18.21 4.72
N PHE A 610 -11.96 17.12 5.47
CA PHE A 610 -12.69 15.90 5.12
C PHE A 610 -13.66 15.45 6.20
N HIS A 611 -14.72 14.80 5.76
CA HIS A 611 -15.71 14.10 6.56
C HIS A 611 -15.93 12.72 5.95
N MET A 612 -15.61 11.67 6.69
CA MET A 612 -15.75 10.27 6.27
C MET A 612 -16.63 9.54 7.27
N ARG A 613 -17.44 8.60 6.77
CA ARG A 613 -18.34 7.80 7.59
C ARG A 613 -18.37 6.36 7.09
N ALA A 614 -18.02 5.43 7.99
CA ALA A 614 -18.00 3.99 7.77
C ALA A 614 -18.78 3.26 8.88
N PRO A 615 -19.20 2.00 8.70
CA PRO A 615 -19.61 1.13 9.78
C PRO A 615 -18.47 0.91 10.77
N PHE A 616 -18.81 0.61 12.02
CA PHE A 616 -17.86 0.25 13.06
C PHE A 616 -17.90 -1.25 13.31
N PHE A 617 -16.73 -1.86 13.42
CA PHE A 617 -16.55 -3.29 13.63
C PHE A 617 -15.78 -3.52 14.93
N TYR A 618 -16.24 -4.47 15.75
CA TYR A 618 -15.53 -4.81 16.98
C TYR A 618 -15.99 -6.16 17.56
N PRO A 619 -15.15 -6.82 18.39
CA PRO A 619 -15.57 -7.98 19.18
C PRO A 619 -16.51 -7.55 20.29
N LYS A 620 -17.72 -8.05 20.26
CA LYS A 620 -18.74 -7.80 21.27
C LYS A 620 -18.91 -9.00 22.18
N VAL A 621 -18.99 -8.76 23.48
CA VAL A 621 -19.27 -9.81 24.46
C VAL A 621 -20.72 -10.29 24.30
N ILE A 622 -20.91 -11.60 24.23
CA ILE A 622 -22.21 -12.24 24.19
C ILE A 622 -22.81 -12.24 25.61
N GLU A 623 -23.95 -11.59 25.79
CA GLU A 623 -24.61 -11.45 27.10
C GLU A 623 -25.64 -12.54 27.38
N ALA A 624 -26.26 -13.11 26.36
CA ALA A 624 -27.33 -14.09 26.48
C ALA A 624 -27.10 -15.34 25.60
N PRO A 625 -27.53 -16.54 26.03
CA PRO A 625 -27.29 -17.79 25.29
C PRO A 625 -27.89 -17.87 23.87
N ASP A 626 -28.91 -17.03 23.62
CA ASP A 626 -29.59 -16.97 22.31
C ASP A 626 -29.13 -15.78 21.44
N SER A 627 -28.01 -15.13 21.81
CA SER A 627 -27.47 -14.01 21.05
C SER A 627 -26.94 -14.50 19.71
N PHE A 628 -27.28 -13.79 18.65
CA PHE A 628 -26.81 -14.09 17.31
C PHE A 628 -25.36 -13.63 17.14
N CYS A 629 -24.49 -14.54 16.73
CA CYS A 629 -23.15 -14.21 16.24
C CYS A 629 -23.07 -14.62 14.77
N PRO A 630 -22.75 -13.71 13.85
CA PRO A 630 -22.61 -14.04 12.45
C PRO A 630 -21.63 -15.20 12.24
N GLU A 631 -22.07 -16.21 11.48
CA GLU A 631 -21.27 -17.38 11.06
C GLU A 631 -20.77 -18.29 12.20
N SER A 632 -21.09 -18.02 13.45
CA SER A 632 -20.80 -18.94 14.58
C SER A 632 -21.94 -19.94 14.79
N VAL A 633 -21.59 -21.20 15.02
CA VAL A 633 -22.53 -22.29 15.27
C VAL A 633 -22.89 -22.41 16.75
N PHE A 634 -22.05 -21.88 17.63
CA PHE A 634 -22.18 -22.01 19.08
C PHE A 634 -21.69 -20.74 19.76
N VAL A 635 -22.54 -20.06 20.52
CA VAL A 635 -22.14 -18.93 21.35
C VAL A 635 -22.64 -19.14 22.77
N ALA A 636 -21.76 -18.90 23.73
CA ALA A 636 -22.06 -18.92 25.16
C ALA A 636 -21.96 -17.49 25.74
N PRO A 637 -22.64 -17.19 26.84
CA PRO A 637 -22.44 -15.93 27.55
C PRO A 637 -20.98 -15.78 27.98
N GLY A 638 -20.38 -14.64 27.63
CA GLY A 638 -18.96 -14.33 27.87
C GLY A 638 -18.07 -14.50 26.67
N ASP A 639 -18.53 -15.19 25.62
CA ASP A 639 -17.79 -15.35 24.36
C ASP A 639 -17.72 -14.00 23.62
N LEU A 640 -16.74 -13.86 22.72
CA LEU A 640 -16.54 -12.66 21.91
C LEU A 640 -16.97 -12.90 20.47
N CYS A 641 -17.86 -12.07 19.96
CA CYS A 641 -18.34 -12.14 18.59
C CYS A 641 -17.92 -10.89 17.81
N PHE A 642 -17.16 -11.05 16.73
CA PHE A 642 -16.82 -9.97 15.84
C PHE A 642 -18.01 -9.62 14.95
N GLN A 643 -18.41 -8.37 15.00
CA GLN A 643 -19.62 -7.94 14.29
C GLN A 643 -19.58 -6.47 13.90
N GLN A 644 -20.42 -6.12 12.92
CA GLN A 644 -20.71 -4.75 12.57
C GLN A 644 -21.82 -4.21 13.48
N GLU A 645 -21.50 -3.26 14.37
CA GLU A 645 -22.51 -2.52 15.11
C GLU A 645 -22.05 -1.08 15.34
N GLY A 646 -22.91 -0.12 15.00
CA GLY A 646 -22.58 1.29 15.06
C GLY A 646 -21.90 1.81 13.81
N ARG A 647 -21.21 2.93 13.99
CA ARG A 647 -20.49 3.62 12.93
C ARG A 647 -19.30 4.37 13.48
N GLU A 648 -18.30 4.57 12.62
CA GLU A 648 -17.20 5.50 12.87
C GLU A 648 -17.30 6.71 11.94
N THR A 649 -16.90 7.86 12.46
CA THR A 649 -16.94 9.13 11.73
C THR A 649 -15.61 9.83 11.93
N HIS A 650 -14.86 10.02 10.81
CA HIS A 650 -13.57 10.67 10.80
C HIS A 650 -13.70 12.07 10.20
N ASN A 651 -13.35 13.09 10.97
CA ASN A 651 -13.34 14.49 10.58
C ASN A 651 -11.93 15.04 10.74
N GLY A 652 -11.37 15.67 9.72
CA GLY A 652 -10.03 16.18 9.85
C GLY A 652 -9.70 17.34 8.92
N ILE A 653 -8.56 17.95 9.22
CA ILE A 653 -7.88 18.94 8.39
C ILE A 653 -6.47 18.46 8.11
N GLU A 654 -6.08 18.51 6.86
CA GLU A 654 -4.73 18.24 6.38
C GLU A 654 -4.09 19.49 5.82
N LEU A 655 -2.79 19.65 6.05
CA LEU A 655 -1.94 20.70 5.50
C LEU A 655 -0.69 20.04 4.95
N ASN A 656 -0.32 20.34 3.69
CA ASN A 656 0.93 19.85 3.10
C ASN A 656 1.66 20.97 2.38
N ALA A 657 3.00 20.88 2.39
CA ALA A 657 3.89 21.77 1.66
C ALA A 657 5.02 20.94 1.06
N ALA A 658 5.18 20.95 -0.25
CA ALA A 658 6.23 20.20 -0.95
C ALA A 658 6.89 21.08 -2.01
N GLY A 659 8.23 21.01 -2.12
CA GLY A 659 8.98 21.74 -3.15
C GLY A 659 10.02 22.71 -2.64
N LYS A 660 10.52 23.54 -3.54
CA LYS A 660 11.59 24.52 -3.29
C LYS A 660 11.02 25.84 -2.76
N ALA A 661 11.00 25.99 -1.45
CA ALA A 661 10.51 27.19 -0.77
C ALA A 661 11.42 28.42 -1.00
N ALA A 662 12.73 28.19 -1.06
CA ALA A 662 13.74 29.19 -1.37
C ALA A 662 14.92 28.56 -2.15
N ASN A 663 15.83 29.35 -2.69
CA ASN A 663 16.99 28.82 -3.42
C ASN A 663 17.89 27.93 -2.56
N TRP A 664 17.83 28.11 -1.25
CA TRP A 664 18.62 27.39 -0.25
C TRP A 664 17.79 26.41 0.60
N LEU A 665 16.48 26.27 0.30
CA LEU A 665 15.55 25.46 1.09
C LEU A 665 14.59 24.68 0.19
N ARG A 666 14.69 23.35 0.23
CA ARG A 666 13.64 22.44 -0.19
C ARG A 666 12.90 21.92 1.05
N LEU A 667 11.61 21.70 0.94
CA LEU A 667 10.74 21.35 2.06
C LEU A 667 9.76 20.24 1.64
N ASN A 668 9.60 19.25 2.50
CA ASN A 668 8.45 18.38 2.55
C ASN A 668 7.89 18.45 3.99
N ALA A 669 6.68 18.93 4.14
CA ALA A 669 6.05 19.10 5.44
C ALA A 669 4.57 18.76 5.36
N SER A 670 4.06 18.07 6.37
CA SER A 670 2.66 17.69 6.49
C SER A 670 2.18 17.81 7.93
N ALA A 671 0.89 18.10 8.10
CA ALA A 671 0.21 18.08 9.39
C ALA A 671 -1.24 17.66 9.20
N THR A 672 -1.71 16.75 10.06
CA THR A 672 -3.10 16.27 10.07
C THR A 672 -3.64 16.40 11.49
N ALA A 673 -4.76 17.09 11.65
CA ALA A 673 -5.54 17.09 12.87
C ALA A 673 -6.86 16.39 12.59
N MET A 674 -7.17 15.33 13.37
CA MET A 674 -8.29 14.44 13.09
C MET A 674 -9.01 14.03 14.38
N SER A 675 -10.35 13.88 14.26
CA SER A 675 -11.22 13.27 15.26
C SER A 675 -11.91 12.09 14.59
N ALA A 676 -11.57 10.88 15.01
CA ALA A 676 -12.17 9.63 14.58
C ALA A 676 -12.97 9.05 15.74
N MET A 677 -14.31 9.02 15.62
CA MET A 677 -15.19 8.71 16.75
C MET A 677 -16.16 7.58 16.39
N SER A 678 -16.25 6.58 17.26
CA SER A 678 -17.29 5.54 17.22
C SER A 678 -18.59 6.04 17.86
N THR A 679 -19.74 5.66 17.31
CA THR A 679 -21.06 6.03 17.80
C THR A 679 -22.09 4.94 17.49
N ASP A 680 -23.15 4.89 18.29
CA ASP A 680 -24.26 3.92 18.15
C ASP A 680 -23.78 2.46 18.15
N THR A 681 -22.75 2.16 18.96
CA THR A 681 -22.07 0.86 18.98
C THR A 681 -22.85 -0.25 19.69
N GLY A 682 -23.97 0.07 20.34
CA GLY A 682 -24.71 -0.87 21.18
C GLY A 682 -23.99 -1.22 22.50
N THR A 683 -22.73 -0.77 22.66
CA THR A 683 -21.93 -0.90 23.88
C THR A 683 -21.62 0.50 24.41
N PRO A 684 -22.30 0.97 25.48
CA PRO A 684 -22.16 2.36 25.93
C PRO A 684 -20.73 2.80 26.27
N ALA A 685 -19.86 1.85 26.66
CA ALA A 685 -18.47 2.13 26.93
C ALA A 685 -17.68 2.56 25.67
N PHE A 686 -18.12 2.16 24.48
CA PHE A 686 -17.47 2.45 23.20
C PHE A 686 -18.10 3.63 22.45
N ASP A 687 -19.23 4.17 22.96
CA ASP A 687 -19.90 5.31 22.33
C ASP A 687 -19.18 6.63 22.59
N ASN A 688 -19.00 7.43 21.54
CA ASN A 688 -18.26 8.68 21.55
C ASN A 688 -16.81 8.53 22.03
N ARG A 689 -16.16 7.44 21.62
CA ARG A 689 -14.76 7.15 21.89
C ARG A 689 -13.93 7.35 20.63
N GLN A 690 -12.64 7.68 20.84
CA GLN A 690 -11.69 7.79 19.75
C GLN A 690 -11.40 6.38 19.19
N VAL A 691 -11.36 6.24 17.87
CA VAL A 691 -10.92 4.99 17.23
C VAL A 691 -9.47 4.70 17.62
N ILE A 692 -9.16 3.42 17.86
CA ILE A 692 -7.84 2.94 18.23
C ILE A 692 -6.82 3.34 17.17
N ASN A 693 -5.57 3.54 17.59
CA ASN A 693 -4.40 3.89 16.76
C ASN A 693 -4.45 5.27 16.08
N VAL A 694 -5.57 5.96 16.05
CA VAL A 694 -5.74 7.22 15.34
C VAL A 694 -5.28 8.41 16.19
N PRO A 695 -4.17 9.09 15.86
CA PRO A 695 -3.71 10.26 16.60
C PRO A 695 -4.58 11.49 16.28
N ARG A 696 -4.86 12.32 17.29
CA ARG A 696 -5.59 13.58 17.07
C ARG A 696 -4.79 14.64 16.35
N LEU A 697 -3.47 14.55 16.42
CA LEU A 697 -2.53 15.44 15.72
C LEU A 697 -1.29 14.66 15.36
N HIS A 698 -0.99 14.61 14.07
CA HIS A 698 0.26 14.12 13.53
C HIS A 698 0.92 15.22 12.70
N SER A 699 2.25 15.34 12.72
CA SER A 699 2.98 16.35 11.95
C SER A 699 4.36 15.84 11.59
N ASN A 700 4.78 16.08 10.34
CA ASN A 700 6.11 15.76 9.83
C ASN A 700 6.70 16.95 9.10
N VAL A 701 7.97 17.20 9.29
CA VAL A 701 8.74 18.23 8.58
C VAL A 701 10.10 17.65 8.22
N PHE A 702 10.42 17.70 6.95
CA PHE A 702 11.75 17.40 6.41
C PHE A 702 12.20 18.59 5.57
N ALA A 703 13.39 19.10 5.83
CA ALA A 703 13.97 20.23 5.12
C ALA A 703 15.35 19.85 4.57
N ASP A 704 15.65 20.30 3.37
CA ASP A 704 16.99 20.26 2.80
C ASP A 704 17.53 21.69 2.68
N LEU A 705 18.60 21.95 3.37
CA LEU A 705 19.25 23.24 3.53
C LEU A 705 20.59 23.26 2.80
N THR A 706 20.70 24.00 1.70
CA THR A 706 21.99 24.23 1.03
C THR A 706 22.93 25.03 1.95
N VAL A 707 24.13 24.49 2.22
CA VAL A 707 25.12 25.13 3.10
C VAL A 707 25.88 26.22 2.33
N PRO A 708 25.78 27.51 2.74
CA PRO A 708 26.51 28.58 2.06
C PRO A 708 28.03 28.38 2.13
N GLY A 709 28.71 28.60 1.02
CA GLY A 709 30.17 28.54 0.95
C GLY A 709 30.78 27.15 0.75
N VAL A 710 30.01 26.07 0.88
CA VAL A 710 30.44 24.69 0.60
C VAL A 710 29.59 24.11 -0.53
N ARG A 711 30.16 24.06 -1.75
CA ARG A 711 29.41 23.56 -2.91
C ARG A 711 29.02 22.10 -2.74
N GLY A 712 27.77 21.78 -3.01
CA GLY A 712 27.24 20.43 -2.96
C GLY A 712 27.01 19.86 -1.55
N LEU A 713 27.13 20.68 -0.49
CA LEU A 713 26.81 20.28 0.87
C LEU A 713 25.40 20.75 1.25
N HIS A 714 24.59 19.81 1.72
CA HIS A 714 23.25 20.04 2.24
C HIS A 714 23.11 19.47 3.65
N LEU A 715 22.37 20.13 4.52
CA LEU A 715 21.95 19.62 5.82
C LEU A 715 20.45 19.33 5.77
N MET A 716 20.06 18.19 6.31
CA MET A 716 18.70 17.68 6.20
C MET A 716 18.09 17.37 7.59
N PRO A 717 17.65 18.41 8.34
CA PRO A 717 16.90 18.19 9.57
C PRO A 717 15.49 17.68 9.30
N GLY A 718 15.04 16.75 10.14
CA GLY A 718 13.69 16.22 10.17
C GLY A 718 13.09 16.27 11.57
N TRP A 719 11.79 16.47 11.65
CA TRP A 719 11.04 16.43 12.90
C TRP A 719 9.67 15.82 12.67
N SER A 720 9.25 14.93 13.58
CA SER A 720 7.88 14.43 13.61
C SER A 720 7.30 14.51 15.02
N TYR A 721 5.99 14.72 15.09
CA TYR A 721 5.19 14.71 16.29
C TYR A 721 3.95 13.86 16.08
N THR A 722 3.71 12.92 16.99
CA THR A 722 2.46 12.16 17.08
C THR A 722 1.84 12.40 18.46
N SER A 723 0.57 12.83 18.49
CA SER A 723 -0.17 12.95 19.75
C SER A 723 -0.43 11.55 20.33
N ARG A 724 -0.96 11.50 21.56
CA ARG A 724 -1.38 10.22 22.14
C ARG A 724 -2.36 9.51 21.20
N LYS A 725 -2.28 8.18 21.16
CA LYS A 725 -3.19 7.26 20.48
C LYS A 725 -3.92 6.42 21.54
N GLU A 726 -5.17 6.10 21.29
CA GLU A 726 -5.91 5.20 22.17
C GLU A 726 -5.56 3.74 21.84
N ALA A 727 -5.38 2.92 22.87
CA ALA A 727 -5.03 1.49 22.76
C ALA A 727 -6.20 0.57 23.09
N THR A 728 -7.30 1.12 23.66
CA THR A 728 -8.54 0.41 23.94
C THR A 728 -9.74 1.19 23.43
N ARG A 729 -10.81 0.47 23.06
CA ARG A 729 -12.04 1.05 22.48
C ARG A 729 -12.85 1.92 23.44
N ASP A 730 -12.59 1.83 24.73
CA ASP A 730 -13.23 2.63 25.80
C ASP A 730 -12.42 3.87 26.18
N ASP A 731 -11.30 4.16 25.48
CA ASP A 731 -10.31 5.20 25.81
C ASP A 731 -9.66 5.04 27.21
N ALA A 732 -9.74 3.85 27.83
CA ALA A 732 -9.19 3.63 29.17
C ALA A 732 -7.65 3.56 29.16
N VAL A 733 -7.07 3.04 28.08
CA VAL A 733 -5.61 2.95 27.91
C VAL A 733 -5.20 3.69 26.65
N SER A 734 -4.13 4.47 26.75
CA SER A 734 -3.55 5.20 25.60
C SER A 734 -2.03 5.18 25.64
N VAL A 735 -1.41 5.15 24.47
CA VAL A 735 0.05 5.31 24.34
C VAL A 735 0.40 6.80 24.33
N PRO A 736 1.48 7.21 25.02
CA PRO A 736 1.86 8.61 25.15
C PRO A 736 2.29 9.24 23.82
N SER A 737 2.08 10.55 23.68
CA SER A 737 2.63 11.35 22.58
C SER A 737 4.16 11.32 22.54
N TYR A 738 4.71 11.47 21.34
CA TYR A 738 6.15 11.52 21.16
C TYR A 738 6.58 12.53 20.09
N ASN A 739 7.84 12.96 20.21
CA ASN A 739 8.57 13.72 19.20
C ASN A 739 9.79 12.94 18.76
N LEU A 740 10.07 12.91 17.46
CA LEU A 740 11.29 12.36 16.91
C LEU A 740 12.05 13.45 16.18
N LEU A 741 13.34 13.49 16.39
CA LEU A 741 14.26 14.36 15.66
C LEU A 741 15.13 13.49 14.77
N ASN A 742 15.24 13.88 13.49
CA ASN A 742 16.06 13.23 12.49
C ASN A 742 17.07 14.24 11.97
N LEU A 743 18.24 13.79 11.53
CA LEU A 743 19.27 14.65 10.99
C LEU A 743 20.03 13.94 9.88
N GLY A 744 20.12 14.57 8.74
CA GLY A 744 20.91 14.08 7.60
C GLY A 744 21.87 15.12 7.06
N ALA A 745 22.74 14.66 6.18
CA ALA A 745 23.55 15.48 5.31
C ALA A 745 23.78 14.77 3.98
N ARG A 746 23.75 15.55 2.89
CA ARG A 746 24.15 15.12 1.55
C ARG A 746 25.36 15.92 1.12
N TYR A 747 26.35 15.22 0.55
CA TYR A 747 27.52 15.88 -0.01
C TYR A 747 27.87 15.33 -1.39
N THR A 748 27.84 16.21 -2.40
CA THR A 748 28.23 15.93 -3.76
C THR A 748 29.51 16.70 -4.09
N PRO A 749 30.70 16.06 -4.06
CA PRO A 749 31.96 16.71 -4.42
C PRO A 749 31.92 17.31 -5.81
N GLY A 750 32.24 18.60 -5.94
CA GLY A 750 32.14 19.32 -7.21
C GLY A 750 30.79 20.01 -7.45
N GLY A 751 29.83 19.88 -6.54
CA GLY A 751 28.48 20.43 -6.62
C GLY A 751 27.51 19.48 -7.30
N GLU A 752 26.28 19.94 -7.58
CA GLU A 752 25.14 19.11 -8.08
C GLU A 752 25.44 18.27 -9.33
N GLN A 753 26.49 18.60 -10.08
CA GLN A 753 26.91 17.84 -11.27
C GLN A 753 28.03 16.80 -10.97
N GLY A 754 28.34 16.59 -9.69
CA GLY A 754 29.34 15.60 -9.26
C GLY A 754 28.81 14.18 -9.53
N ARG A 755 29.73 13.26 -9.88
CA ARG A 755 29.37 11.85 -10.14
C ARG A 755 29.19 11.01 -8.88
N VAL A 756 29.67 11.50 -7.76
CA VAL A 756 29.56 10.81 -6.46
C VAL A 756 28.73 11.65 -5.53
N THR A 757 27.75 11.04 -4.87
CA THR A 757 26.97 11.68 -3.81
C THR A 757 27.02 10.79 -2.57
N PHE A 758 27.29 11.39 -1.43
CA PHE A 758 27.25 10.70 -0.14
C PHE A 758 26.05 11.19 0.65
N HIS A 759 25.30 10.26 1.24
CA HIS A 759 24.25 10.56 2.18
C HIS A 759 24.58 9.95 3.55
N ILE A 760 24.31 10.72 4.60
CA ILE A 760 24.20 10.23 5.96
C ILE A 760 22.84 10.65 6.48
N TYR A 761 22.08 9.72 7.04
CA TYR A 761 20.79 10.03 7.63
C TYR A 761 20.60 9.28 8.95
N ALA A 762 20.29 10.02 10.00
CA ALA A 762 20.08 9.52 11.35
C ALA A 762 18.62 9.73 11.75
N ASN A 763 17.89 8.65 11.95
CA ASN A 763 16.53 8.66 12.49
C ASN A 763 16.57 8.62 14.01
N ASN A 764 15.63 9.29 14.68
CA ASN A 764 15.46 9.31 16.12
C ASN A 764 16.79 9.61 16.85
N VAL A 765 17.46 10.70 16.49
CA VAL A 765 18.81 11.05 17.01
C VAL A 765 18.85 11.21 18.52
N THR A 766 17.72 11.48 19.15
CA THR A 766 17.57 11.56 20.60
C THR A 766 17.42 10.19 21.27
N ASN A 767 17.36 9.13 20.48
CA ASN A 767 17.09 7.75 20.93
C ASN A 767 15.86 7.64 21.83
N LYS A 768 14.80 8.40 21.52
CA LYS A 768 13.54 8.40 22.27
C LYS A 768 12.93 7.00 22.25
N LYS A 769 12.55 6.49 23.42
CA LYS A 769 11.66 5.30 23.53
C LYS A 769 10.22 5.74 23.41
N TYR A 770 9.44 5.06 22.59
CA TYR A 770 8.03 5.37 22.33
C TYR A 770 7.29 4.13 21.81
N TRP A 771 5.98 4.12 21.97
CA TRP A 771 5.09 3.17 21.31
C TRP A 771 4.70 3.78 19.96
N SER A 772 4.95 3.07 18.85
CA SER A 772 4.71 3.58 17.49
C SER A 772 3.25 3.44 17.09
N ASP A 773 2.68 2.27 17.34
CA ASP A 773 1.30 1.97 16.99
C ASP A 773 0.63 1.05 18.03
N THR A 774 -0.67 0.88 17.91
CA THR A 774 -1.52 0.08 18.80
C THR A 774 -2.26 -1.02 18.07
N GLY A 775 -1.84 -1.37 16.85
CA GLY A 775 -2.22 -2.57 16.10
C GLY A 775 -3.72 -2.75 15.87
N ALA A 776 -4.40 -1.74 15.32
CA ALA A 776 -5.85 -1.76 15.18
C ALA A 776 -6.38 -2.88 14.25
N SER A 777 -5.63 -3.26 13.20
CA SER A 777 -6.05 -4.27 12.22
C SER A 777 -6.16 -5.68 12.80
N TYR A 778 -5.33 -6.00 13.79
CA TYR A 778 -5.35 -7.33 14.42
C TYR A 778 -6.06 -7.32 15.79
N GLY A 779 -6.96 -6.37 15.98
CA GLY A 779 -7.67 -6.17 17.24
C GLY A 779 -6.80 -5.47 18.29
N ASP A 780 -7.34 -5.22 19.47
CA ASP A 780 -6.73 -4.45 20.56
C ASP A 780 -5.51 -5.13 21.20
N THR A 781 -4.89 -6.06 20.51
CA THR A 781 -4.00 -7.04 21.15
C THR A 781 -2.53 -6.71 21.03
N PHE A 782 -2.09 -5.95 20.01
CA PHE A 782 -0.68 -5.65 19.84
C PHE A 782 -0.36 -4.17 19.92
N ILE A 783 0.78 -3.88 20.58
CA ILE A 783 1.39 -2.56 20.62
C ILE A 783 2.87 -2.69 20.24
N TRP A 784 3.40 -1.72 19.49
CA TRP A 784 4.72 -1.80 18.92
C TRP A 784 5.67 -0.75 19.47
N LEU A 785 6.91 -1.18 19.77
CA LEU A 785 7.97 -0.27 20.16
C LEU A 785 8.61 0.36 18.94
N GLY A 786 8.67 1.68 18.93
CA GLY A 786 9.35 2.44 17.89
C GLY A 786 10.85 2.18 17.85
N ALA A 787 11.42 2.24 16.63
CA ALA A 787 12.83 1.98 16.38
C ALA A 787 13.77 2.91 17.18
N PRO A 788 14.93 2.41 17.65
CA PRO A 788 15.96 3.22 18.28
C PRO A 788 16.65 4.14 17.28
N ALA A 789 17.57 4.97 17.77
CA ALA A 789 18.44 5.76 16.91
C ALA A 789 19.12 4.86 15.87
N THR A 790 18.96 5.22 14.61
CA THR A 790 19.49 4.47 13.46
C THR A 790 20.19 5.42 12.52
N VAL A 791 21.47 5.14 12.22
CA VAL A 791 22.29 5.92 11.30
C VAL A 791 22.55 5.10 10.05
N ARG A 792 22.14 5.60 8.90
CA ARG A 792 22.38 5.01 7.58
C ARG A 792 23.38 5.85 6.80
N LEU A 793 24.25 5.19 6.07
CA LEU A 793 25.23 5.79 5.16
C LEU A 793 24.96 5.23 3.77
N ASP A 794 24.99 6.09 2.77
CA ASP A 794 24.83 5.72 1.38
C ASP A 794 25.86 6.46 0.52
N ALA A 795 26.34 5.80 -0.51
CA ALA A 795 27.21 6.35 -1.55
C ALA A 795 26.66 6.00 -2.92
N HIS A 796 26.20 7.00 -3.63
CA HIS A 796 25.73 6.91 -5.02
C HIS A 796 26.84 7.29 -5.98
N TYR A 797 27.05 6.51 -7.06
CA TYR A 797 27.99 6.81 -8.15
C TYR A 797 27.32 6.67 -9.51
N SER A 798 27.24 7.78 -10.27
CA SER A 798 26.80 7.79 -11.68
C SER A 798 27.99 7.92 -12.63
N PHE A 799 28.02 7.14 -13.76
CA PHE A 799 29.15 7.08 -14.67
C PHE A 799 28.83 7.05 -16.17
#